data_8ecaf13d07d88a2763248cd7a939687e
#
_entry.id   8ecaf13d07d88a2763248cd7a939687e
#
_cell.length_a   1.000
_cell.length_b   1.000
_cell.length_c   1.000
_cell.angle_alpha   90.00
_cell.angle_beta   90.00
_cell.angle_gamma   90.00
#
_symmetry.space_group_name_H-M   'P 1'
#
loop_
_entity.id
_entity.type
_entity.pdbx_description
1 polymer ?
#
loop_
_entity_poly.entity_id
_entity_poly.type
_entity_poly.pdbx_seq_one_letter_code
_entity_poly.pdbx_strand_id
1 'polypeptide(L)'
;MSFMRFFSNAVPSRSHGGRMTVAGIDQIMGAALLAAVLLVGPGPVVNQVLAQQADPAKVDPLDWTFWRGPSYNGTSHETGLIDDWDPRGGEGSNVSWKRDDLGGRSTPIVMNGKLYLLTRAEPETPREGERVLCLDAVTGKTIWENRFNVFLSDVPDTRVGWSSVCGDPQTGYVYALGVCGYFQCLEGATGKVVWSVSMHERFGLLSTYGGRTNFPVICDDLVIISAIVIGWGDMAKPAHRFVGFDKRTGEIVWFNGTRPLPYDTTYSSPTVTTLKGQKALVFGSGDGDVWAIQPRTGQPIWNYSFSRRGLNVAPLVVGDRVFSGHSEENTEGTAMGAIVAIDATGKGNVTKTHELWKIPEMMMGKSSPIYHEGRLYCFDDRAKLHVLDAKTGEPVAKRIALGTVMRPSPLLADGKIYICTANGRWYILKPDADKGVTKLKYGRLPRGEGCHASPICSHGRIYLHTTEALYCLEDKSKDRDDIAFAIAAGAETSVADDQAVAHVQLVPADALLRPGQVKQYKVRLFNQAGQFLKQLDSGVEFAVQGSGTIDGSGKYQAAAEAVHSATVVTARVGELTGKARARIVPDLPWKFTFDELNDPPVTWVGARYRHVVREKDGSNVMVKITTIPKGTRSRCWFGHSELSNYTIEADVQGAVSNDKLPDIGLIGQGYTMDLQGENQRLQIRSWVPQLRMAKTIDFSWEPNKWYHMKFRTAVEDGKAVLRGKVWVRGEKEPSAWTIEATDAVPNRSGSPGLFGNAKDAEIYLDNIQVSEN
;
A
#
# COMPACT_ATOMS: atom_id res chain seq x y z
N MET A 1 6.05 -30.30 -0.11
CA MET A 1 5.28 -31.41 0.44
C MET A 1 4.85 -31.06 1.84
N SER A 2 3.64 -31.43 2.22
CA SER A 2 2.89 -31.27 3.49
C SER A 2 2.10 -29.96 3.59
N PHE A 3 0.89 -29.96 3.24
CA PHE A 3 -0.42 -30.19 3.83
C PHE A 3 -0.70 -29.39 5.10
N MET A 4 -1.59 -28.41 4.97
CA MET A 4 -2.48 -27.99 6.06
C MET A 4 -3.92 -28.06 5.57
N ARG A 5 -4.64 -29.04 6.11
CA ARG A 5 -6.10 -29.12 6.06
C ARG A 5 -6.68 -28.14 7.09
N PHE A 6 -7.64 -27.35 6.69
CA PHE A 6 -8.50 -26.61 7.62
C PHE A 6 -9.86 -27.25 7.69
N PHE A 7 -10.25 -27.57 8.91
CA PHE A 7 -11.58 -28.04 9.27
C PHE A 7 -12.59 -26.90 9.17
N SER A 8 -13.72 -27.18 8.52
CA SER A 8 -14.92 -26.39 8.58
C SER A 8 -15.74 -26.85 9.78
N ASN A 9 -16.11 -25.92 10.66
CA ASN A 9 -17.19 -26.14 11.61
C ASN A 9 -18.31 -25.14 11.34
N ALA A 10 -19.43 -25.66 10.90
CA ALA A 10 -20.69 -24.96 10.79
C ALA A 10 -21.34 -24.85 12.19
N VAL A 11 -21.91 -23.70 12.49
CA VAL A 11 -22.81 -23.48 13.64
C VAL A 11 -24.11 -22.86 13.14
N PRO A 12 -25.27 -23.29 13.62
CA PRO A 12 -26.55 -22.99 13.00
C PRO A 12 -27.16 -21.65 13.43
N SER A 13 -27.94 -21.09 12.53
CA SER A 13 -28.76 -19.91 12.69
C SER A 13 -29.89 -20.08 13.71
N ARG A 14 -30.13 -19.10 14.56
CA ARG A 14 -31.40 -18.88 15.26
C ARG A 14 -31.99 -17.53 14.86
N SER A 15 -33.17 -17.63 14.28
CA SER A 15 -34.08 -16.54 13.98
C SER A 15 -34.76 -16.01 15.26
N HIS A 16 -34.86 -14.70 15.40
CA HIS A 16 -35.93 -14.08 16.17
C HIS A 16 -36.41 -12.84 15.46
N GLY A 17 -37.67 -12.85 15.10
CA GLY A 17 -38.39 -11.73 14.51
C GLY A 17 -38.89 -10.77 15.59
N GLY A 18 -38.98 -9.52 15.23
CA GLY A 18 -39.63 -8.47 15.99
C GLY A 18 -40.07 -7.35 15.06
N ARG A 19 -41.37 -7.30 14.76
CA ARG A 19 -42.04 -6.17 14.10
C ARG A 19 -42.24 -5.05 15.08
N MET A 20 -42.06 -3.79 14.62
CA MET A 20 -42.88 -2.63 15.07
C MET A 20 -42.77 -1.51 14.04
N THR A 21 -43.81 -1.23 13.48
CA THR A 21 -44.79 -0.16 13.17
C THR A 21 -44.26 1.29 12.94
N VAL A 22 -44.86 1.81 11.89
CA VAL A 22 -44.79 3.12 11.24
C VAL A 22 -45.55 4.20 12.05
N ALA A 23 -45.01 5.42 12.04
CA ALA A 23 -45.74 6.71 12.04
C ALA A 23 -44.72 7.77 11.58
N GLY A 24 -44.89 8.60 10.59
CA GLY A 24 -45.98 9.42 10.09
C GLY A 24 -45.70 10.88 10.35
N ILE A 25 -45.91 11.72 9.29
CA ILE A 25 -46.16 13.19 9.32
C ILE A 25 -45.02 14.04 8.69
N ASP A 26 -45.27 14.50 7.53
CA ASP A 26 -45.76 15.73 6.85
C ASP A 26 -44.74 16.85 6.58
N GLN A 27 -44.65 17.08 5.30
CA GLN A 27 -44.69 18.30 4.47
C GLN A 27 -44.33 19.67 5.09
N ILE A 28 -43.48 20.41 4.38
CA ILE A 28 -43.78 21.78 3.96
C ILE A 28 -43.11 22.08 2.59
N MET A 29 -43.92 22.54 1.66
CA MET A 29 -43.57 23.11 0.36
C MET A 29 -43.01 24.53 0.49
N GLY A 30 -42.14 24.92 -0.44
CA GLY A 30 -41.80 26.32 -0.72
C GLY A 30 -41.22 26.50 -2.11
N ALA A 31 -41.97 27.20 -2.97
CA ALA A 31 -41.81 27.26 -4.42
C ALA A 31 -40.76 28.26 -4.93
N ALA A 32 -40.18 27.90 -6.07
CA ALA A 32 -39.93 28.63 -7.32
C ALA A 32 -39.25 30.02 -7.33
N LEU A 33 -38.24 30.21 -8.18
CA LEU A 33 -38.32 31.02 -9.38
C LEU A 33 -37.11 30.76 -10.34
N LEU A 34 -37.45 30.51 -11.61
CA LEU A 34 -36.52 30.47 -12.76
C LEU A 34 -35.93 31.87 -13.05
N ALA A 35 -34.66 31.95 -13.36
CA ALA A 35 -34.14 32.95 -14.29
C ALA A 35 -32.91 32.34 -15.03
N ALA A 36 -33.10 32.03 -16.30
CA ALA A 36 -32.06 31.69 -17.24
C ALA A 36 -31.32 32.95 -17.69
N VAL A 37 -30.01 33.00 -17.49
CA VAL A 37 -29.15 33.93 -18.21
C VAL A 37 -27.97 33.14 -18.74
N LEU A 38 -27.94 32.99 -20.05
CA LEU A 38 -26.79 32.54 -20.83
C LEU A 38 -25.70 33.63 -20.74
N LEU A 39 -24.56 33.29 -20.14
CA LEU A 39 -23.32 34.02 -20.28
C LEU A 39 -22.18 33.03 -20.49
N VAL A 40 -21.60 33.08 -21.68
CA VAL A 40 -20.32 32.51 -22.05
C VAL A 40 -19.27 33.15 -21.16
N GLY A 41 -18.65 32.36 -20.27
CA GLY A 41 -17.56 32.80 -19.41
C GLY A 41 -16.31 31.95 -19.67
N PRO A 42 -15.11 32.51 -19.49
CA PRO A 42 -13.84 31.88 -19.78
C PRO A 42 -13.58 30.71 -18.87
N GLY A 43 -12.77 29.76 -19.37
CA GLY A 43 -12.44 28.50 -18.71
C GLY A 43 -11.90 28.63 -17.27
N PRO A 44 -11.82 27.51 -16.54
CA PRO A 44 -11.55 27.54 -15.11
C PRO A 44 -10.16 28.13 -14.83
N VAL A 45 -10.15 29.31 -14.26
CA VAL A 45 -8.99 29.85 -13.56
C VAL A 45 -8.76 28.92 -12.36
N VAL A 46 -7.72 28.11 -12.42
CA VAL A 46 -7.21 27.40 -11.27
C VAL A 46 -6.71 28.44 -10.28
N ASN A 47 -7.55 28.81 -9.33
CA ASN A 47 -7.12 29.53 -8.15
C ASN A 47 -6.07 28.64 -7.45
N GLN A 48 -4.81 29.00 -7.59
CA GLN A 48 -3.77 28.60 -6.66
C GLN A 48 -4.15 29.17 -5.30
N VAL A 49 -4.86 28.39 -4.50
CA VAL A 49 -4.90 28.60 -3.06
C VAL A 49 -3.47 28.31 -2.59
N LEU A 50 -2.70 29.37 -2.39
CA LEU A 50 -1.48 29.32 -1.59
C LEU A 50 -1.88 28.77 -0.23
N ALA A 51 -1.67 27.45 -0.04
CA ALA A 51 -1.79 26.85 1.27
C ALA A 51 -0.83 27.62 2.20
N GLN A 52 -1.38 28.28 3.21
CA GLN A 52 -0.59 28.84 4.29
C GLN A 52 0.34 27.73 4.79
N GLN A 53 1.65 27.92 4.64
CA GLN A 53 2.63 27.08 5.29
C GLN A 53 2.33 27.11 6.79
N ALA A 54 1.99 25.97 7.36
CA ALA A 54 1.91 25.85 8.80
C ALA A 54 3.29 26.20 9.36
N ASP A 55 3.29 27.07 10.34
CA ASP A 55 4.50 27.51 11.04
C ASP A 55 5.24 26.25 11.58
N PRO A 56 6.51 26.02 11.22
CA PRO A 56 7.29 24.90 11.75
C PRO A 56 7.37 24.85 13.27
N ALA A 57 7.08 25.98 13.95
CA ALA A 57 7.05 26.10 15.41
C ALA A 57 5.84 25.43 16.08
N LYS A 58 4.92 24.79 15.32
CA LYS A 58 3.66 24.19 15.85
C LYS A 58 3.57 22.68 15.73
N VAL A 59 4.64 21.94 15.55
CA VAL A 59 4.57 20.48 15.62
C VAL A 59 4.48 20.09 17.10
N ASP A 60 3.36 19.48 17.49
CA ASP A 60 3.18 18.99 18.85
C ASP A 60 4.09 17.78 19.08
N PRO A 61 5.04 17.86 20.04
CA PRO A 61 5.99 16.76 20.29
C PRO A 61 5.34 15.51 20.87
N LEU A 62 4.10 15.59 21.37
CA LEU A 62 3.33 14.46 21.89
C LEU A 62 2.45 13.80 20.82
N ASP A 63 2.41 14.34 19.61
CA ASP A 63 1.74 13.70 18.49
C ASP A 63 2.45 12.38 18.09
N TRP A 64 1.66 11.36 17.78
CA TRP A 64 2.13 10.05 17.31
C TRP A 64 1.75 9.85 15.86
N THR A 65 2.49 10.45 14.94
CA THR A 65 2.12 10.62 13.53
C THR A 65 2.45 9.44 12.63
N PHE A 66 3.12 8.42 13.14
CA PHE A 66 3.50 7.19 12.46
C PHE A 66 3.30 5.98 13.39
N TRP A 67 3.08 4.79 12.86
CA TRP A 67 2.74 3.61 13.67
C TRP A 67 3.78 3.23 14.74
N ARG A 68 5.05 3.59 14.56
CA ARG A 68 6.13 3.43 15.57
C ARG A 68 6.59 4.77 16.17
N GLY A 69 5.72 5.78 16.11
CA GLY A 69 5.99 7.11 16.62
C GLY A 69 6.88 7.97 15.72
N PRO A 70 7.05 9.24 16.08
CA PRO A 70 7.79 10.20 15.28
C PRO A 70 9.27 9.84 15.08
N SER A 71 9.85 9.05 15.99
CA SER A 71 11.24 8.56 15.90
C SER A 71 11.36 7.18 15.23
N TYR A 72 10.31 6.61 14.70
CA TYR A 72 10.26 5.28 14.01
C TYR A 72 10.78 4.09 14.86
N ASN A 73 10.90 4.21 16.17
CA ASN A 73 11.53 3.24 17.06
C ASN A 73 10.59 2.59 18.09
N GLY A 74 9.33 3.04 18.19
CA GLY A 74 8.35 2.52 19.16
C GLY A 74 8.59 3.02 20.59
N THR A 75 9.24 4.17 20.75
CA THR A 75 9.55 4.77 22.05
C THR A 75 8.85 6.12 22.19
N SER A 76 8.20 6.35 23.32
CA SER A 76 7.75 7.65 23.81
C SER A 76 8.52 8.03 25.06
N HIS A 77 8.71 9.31 25.26
CA HIS A 77 9.30 9.84 26.50
C HIS A 77 8.21 10.34 27.48
N GLU A 78 6.94 10.22 27.14
CA GLU A 78 5.84 10.60 28.02
C GLU A 78 5.89 9.80 29.33
N THR A 79 5.48 10.45 30.42
CA THR A 79 5.40 9.91 31.78
C THR A 79 3.96 9.92 32.29
N GLY A 80 3.71 9.37 33.48
CA GLY A 80 2.38 9.34 34.07
C GLY A 80 1.39 8.40 33.35
N LEU A 81 1.91 7.37 32.66
CA LEU A 81 1.09 6.39 31.97
C LEU A 81 0.58 5.28 32.91
N ILE A 82 -0.41 4.54 32.48
CA ILE A 82 -1.06 3.47 33.26
C ILE A 82 -0.08 2.38 33.72
N ASP A 83 -0.31 1.88 34.93
CA ASP A 83 0.38 0.69 35.48
C ASP A 83 -0.51 -0.56 35.45
N ASP A 84 -1.80 -0.37 35.26
CA ASP A 84 -2.83 -1.41 35.22
C ASP A 84 -4.02 -0.94 34.38
N TRP A 85 -4.81 -1.90 33.89
CA TRP A 85 -6.09 -1.63 33.26
C TRP A 85 -6.98 -2.88 33.21
N ASP A 86 -8.29 -2.68 33.08
CA ASP A 86 -9.25 -3.77 32.87
C ASP A 86 -10.02 -3.56 31.56
N PRO A 87 -9.89 -4.43 30.56
CA PRO A 87 -10.55 -4.30 29.26
C PRO A 87 -12.09 -4.36 29.32
N ARG A 88 -12.66 -4.78 30.46
CA ARG A 88 -14.11 -4.75 30.68
C ARG A 88 -14.65 -3.34 30.90
N GLY A 89 -13.79 -2.38 31.24
CA GLY A 89 -14.20 -1.01 31.56
C GLY A 89 -14.78 -0.88 32.96
N GLY A 90 -15.37 0.27 33.24
CA GLY A 90 -15.95 0.61 34.53
C GLY A 90 -15.03 1.50 35.39
N GLU A 91 -15.49 1.87 36.58
CA GLU A 91 -14.75 2.70 37.50
C GLU A 91 -13.44 2.03 37.93
N GLY A 92 -12.34 2.79 37.90
CA GLY A 92 -10.99 2.28 38.24
C GLY A 92 -10.35 1.38 37.17
N SER A 93 -10.99 1.16 36.03
CA SER A 93 -10.45 0.32 34.96
C SER A 93 -9.32 0.93 34.16
N ASN A 94 -9.10 2.24 34.26
CA ASN A 94 -8.21 3.04 33.40
C ASN A 94 -8.59 3.00 31.91
N VAL A 95 -9.80 2.59 31.55
CA VAL A 95 -10.37 2.71 30.20
C VAL A 95 -11.13 4.04 30.14
N SER A 96 -10.53 5.05 29.51
CA SER A 96 -11.15 6.36 29.35
C SER A 96 -12.35 6.29 28.40
N TRP A 97 -12.18 5.58 27.29
CA TRP A 97 -13.26 5.21 26.37
C TRP A 97 -12.94 3.94 25.58
N LYS A 98 -13.97 3.30 25.06
CA LYS A 98 -13.92 2.11 24.22
C LYS A 98 -14.88 2.23 23.04
N ARG A 99 -14.48 1.79 21.85
CA ARG A 99 -15.30 1.73 20.64
C ARG A 99 -15.34 0.29 20.15
N ASP A 100 -16.43 -0.42 20.46
CA ASP A 100 -16.67 -1.81 20.07
C ASP A 100 -17.04 -1.96 18.57
N ASP A 101 -17.38 -0.88 17.89
CA ASP A 101 -17.69 -0.81 16.46
C ASP A 101 -16.45 -0.59 15.58
N LEU A 102 -15.28 -0.46 16.18
CA LEU A 102 -14.01 -0.17 15.53
C LEU A 102 -12.96 -1.27 15.77
N GLY A 103 -13.33 -2.51 15.50
CA GLY A 103 -12.38 -3.61 15.47
C GLY A 103 -11.51 -3.58 14.21
N GLY A 104 -10.24 -4.02 14.31
CA GLY A 104 -9.33 -4.06 13.17
C GLY A 104 -7.91 -4.50 13.50
N ARG A 105 -6.97 -4.14 12.64
CA ARG A 105 -5.58 -4.60 12.72
C ARG A 105 -4.54 -3.52 12.48
N SER A 106 -4.95 -2.35 12.00
CA SER A 106 -4.05 -1.20 11.78
C SER A 106 -3.65 -0.56 13.10
N THR A 107 -2.45 -0.03 13.17
CA THR A 107 -2.03 0.82 14.28
C THR A 107 -2.56 2.24 14.04
N PRO A 108 -3.29 2.85 14.99
CA PRO A 108 -3.74 4.23 14.85
C PRO A 108 -2.58 5.22 14.96
N ILE A 109 -2.84 6.47 14.57
CA ILE A 109 -1.96 7.61 14.84
C ILE A 109 -2.73 8.72 15.53
N VAL A 110 -2.03 9.61 16.20
CA VAL A 110 -2.59 10.84 16.78
C VAL A 110 -1.86 12.05 16.23
N MET A 111 -2.61 13.05 15.79
CA MET A 111 -2.08 14.30 15.28
C MET A 111 -3.09 15.44 15.54
N ASN A 112 -2.61 16.53 16.14
CA ASN A 112 -3.43 17.71 16.43
C ASN A 112 -4.72 17.37 17.22
N GLY A 113 -4.62 16.56 18.27
CA GLY A 113 -5.72 16.15 19.13
C GLY A 113 -6.76 15.22 18.48
N LYS A 114 -6.46 14.68 17.29
CA LYS A 114 -7.31 13.75 16.55
C LYS A 114 -6.61 12.41 16.39
N LEU A 115 -7.38 11.33 16.50
CA LEU A 115 -6.92 9.97 16.26
C LEU A 115 -7.39 9.52 14.86
N TYR A 116 -6.47 8.99 14.06
CA TYR A 116 -6.76 8.49 12.72
C TYR A 116 -6.42 7.01 12.64
N LEU A 117 -7.29 6.24 11.98
CA LEU A 117 -7.05 4.83 11.71
C LEU A 117 -7.70 4.39 10.39
N LEU A 118 -7.12 3.38 9.77
CA LEU A 118 -7.71 2.67 8.64
C LEU A 118 -8.27 1.35 9.15
N THR A 119 -9.53 1.04 8.85
CA THR A 119 -10.17 -0.20 9.27
C THR A 119 -11.18 -0.69 8.23
N ARG A 120 -11.83 -1.83 8.51
CA ARG A 120 -12.88 -2.39 7.66
C ARG A 120 -14.14 -1.52 7.73
N ALA A 121 -14.79 -1.36 6.59
CA ALA A 121 -16.14 -0.81 6.49
C ALA A 121 -17.12 -1.95 6.22
N GLU A 122 -18.20 -2.05 6.97
CA GLU A 122 -19.25 -3.07 6.84
C GLU A 122 -18.68 -4.50 6.68
N PRO A 123 -17.87 -4.99 7.64
CA PRO A 123 -17.21 -6.28 7.55
C PRO A 123 -18.22 -7.42 7.40
N GLU A 124 -17.82 -8.47 6.65
CA GLU A 124 -18.61 -9.69 6.41
C GLU A 124 -19.95 -9.47 5.68
N THR A 125 -20.08 -8.33 4.99
CA THR A 125 -21.24 -8.04 4.14
C THR A 125 -20.82 -7.92 2.67
N PRO A 126 -21.77 -8.04 1.72
CA PRO A 126 -21.51 -7.77 0.31
C PRO A 126 -21.03 -6.33 0.02
N ARG A 127 -21.12 -5.46 0.97
CA ARG A 127 -20.73 -4.05 0.90
C ARG A 127 -19.37 -3.79 1.54
N GLU A 128 -18.65 -4.81 1.95
CA GLU A 128 -17.36 -4.66 2.63
C GLU A 128 -16.35 -3.83 1.82
N GLY A 129 -15.68 -2.92 2.51
CA GLY A 129 -14.66 -2.05 1.98
C GLY A 129 -13.65 -1.65 3.06
N GLU A 130 -12.87 -0.63 2.78
CA GLU A 130 -12.00 0.03 3.74
C GLU A 130 -12.51 1.43 4.06
N ARG A 131 -12.16 1.93 5.24
CA ARG A 131 -12.45 3.31 5.66
C ARG A 131 -11.30 3.89 6.46
N VAL A 132 -11.01 5.16 6.23
CA VAL A 132 -10.20 5.98 7.13
C VAL A 132 -11.16 6.73 8.04
N LEU A 133 -10.91 6.65 9.33
CA LEU A 133 -11.68 7.34 10.37
C LEU A 133 -10.82 8.41 11.05
N CYS A 134 -11.45 9.52 11.38
CA CYS A 134 -10.92 10.52 12.28
C CYS A 134 -11.83 10.58 13.51
N LEU A 135 -11.22 10.41 14.67
CA LEU A 135 -11.89 10.52 15.96
C LEU A 135 -11.28 11.68 16.76
N ASP A 136 -12.08 12.27 17.63
CA ASP A 136 -11.56 13.08 18.72
C ASP A 136 -10.76 12.17 19.65
N ALA A 137 -9.49 12.46 19.87
CA ALA A 137 -8.59 11.57 20.62
C ALA A 137 -8.99 11.43 22.10
N VAL A 138 -9.59 12.47 22.68
CA VAL A 138 -9.98 12.50 24.11
C VAL A 138 -11.29 11.76 24.36
N THR A 139 -12.26 11.90 23.45
CA THR A 139 -13.63 11.39 23.65
C THR A 139 -13.97 10.14 22.84
N GLY A 140 -13.14 9.78 21.85
CA GLY A 140 -13.41 8.70 20.92
C GLY A 140 -14.56 8.94 19.94
N LYS A 141 -15.12 10.15 19.90
CA LYS A 141 -16.23 10.49 18.98
C LYS A 141 -15.73 10.62 17.56
N THR A 142 -16.47 10.04 16.62
CA THR A 142 -16.14 10.16 15.18
C THR A 142 -16.37 11.60 14.71
N ILE A 143 -15.36 12.19 14.07
CA ILE A 143 -15.41 13.50 13.43
C ILE A 143 -15.78 13.33 11.97
N TRP A 144 -15.09 12.43 11.25
CA TRP A 144 -15.40 12.10 9.86
C TRP A 144 -14.97 10.66 9.50
N GLU A 145 -15.54 10.17 8.42
CA GLU A 145 -15.21 8.89 7.79
C GLU A 145 -15.00 9.10 6.29
N ASN A 146 -13.91 8.54 5.73
CA ASN A 146 -13.68 8.42 4.30
C ASN A 146 -13.66 6.94 3.93
N ARG A 147 -14.68 6.49 3.17
CA ARG A 147 -14.86 5.11 2.75
C ARG A 147 -14.48 4.90 1.30
N PHE A 148 -13.86 3.76 1.01
CA PHE A 148 -13.54 3.30 -0.34
C PHE A 148 -13.65 1.79 -0.48
N ASN A 149 -13.88 1.33 -1.73
CA ASN A 149 -14.09 -0.08 -2.00
C ASN A 149 -12.78 -0.87 -2.05
N VAL A 150 -12.86 -2.14 -1.68
CA VAL A 150 -11.85 -3.14 -2.02
C VAL A 150 -12.27 -3.79 -3.34
N PHE A 151 -11.39 -3.75 -4.34
CA PHE A 151 -11.65 -4.28 -5.69
C PHE A 151 -10.36 -4.82 -6.33
N LEU A 152 -10.50 -5.73 -7.28
CA LEU A 152 -9.40 -6.31 -8.05
C LEU A 152 -8.24 -6.82 -7.18
N SER A 153 -8.55 -7.31 -5.98
CA SER A 153 -7.58 -7.82 -5.01
C SER A 153 -7.74 -9.32 -4.80
N ASP A 154 -6.65 -10.00 -4.48
CA ASP A 154 -6.64 -11.43 -4.15
C ASP A 154 -6.52 -11.67 -2.64
N VAL A 155 -6.61 -10.62 -1.84
CA VAL A 155 -6.49 -10.69 -0.39
C VAL A 155 -7.76 -11.21 0.27
N PRO A 156 -7.64 -12.04 1.32
CA PRO A 156 -8.79 -12.41 2.12
C PRO A 156 -9.28 -11.21 2.97
N ASP A 157 -10.54 -11.25 3.38
CA ASP A 157 -11.17 -10.26 4.25
C ASP A 157 -10.38 -9.97 5.53
N THR A 158 -9.75 -11.00 6.09
CA THR A 158 -8.88 -10.88 7.28
C THR A 158 -7.68 -9.94 7.08
N ARG A 159 -7.43 -9.45 5.87
CA ARG A 159 -6.35 -8.54 5.53
C ARG A 159 -6.82 -7.12 5.19
N VAL A 160 -8.12 -6.91 5.08
CA VAL A 160 -8.70 -5.58 4.87
C VAL A 160 -8.51 -4.72 6.12
N GLY A 161 -8.17 -3.44 5.93
CA GLY A 161 -7.91 -2.51 7.02
C GLY A 161 -6.64 -2.81 7.83
N TRP A 162 -5.58 -3.32 7.21
CA TRP A 162 -4.32 -3.67 7.89
C TRP A 162 -3.23 -2.60 7.82
N SER A 163 -3.21 -1.81 6.75
CA SER A 163 -2.25 -0.72 6.61
C SER A 163 -2.53 0.37 7.64
N SER A 164 -1.48 0.90 8.25
CA SER A 164 -1.62 2.08 9.10
C SER A 164 -1.52 3.34 8.25
N VAL A 165 -2.26 4.36 8.64
CA VAL A 165 -2.13 5.70 8.06
C VAL A 165 -0.88 6.38 8.59
N CYS A 166 -0.41 7.44 7.91
CA CYS A 166 0.56 8.35 8.50
C CYS A 166 0.09 9.81 8.38
N GLY A 167 0.48 10.65 9.33
CA GLY A 167 0.11 12.06 9.40
C GLY A 167 1.29 12.97 9.18
N ASP A 168 1.07 14.09 8.51
CA ASP A 168 2.04 15.16 8.33
C ASP A 168 1.64 16.41 9.12
N PRO A 169 2.28 16.69 10.25
CA PRO A 169 1.94 17.87 11.06
C PRO A 169 2.14 19.20 10.32
N GLN A 170 3.03 19.24 9.33
CA GLN A 170 3.31 20.47 8.57
C GLN A 170 2.15 20.87 7.64
N THR A 171 1.50 19.88 7.01
CA THR A 171 0.38 20.12 6.10
C THR A 171 -0.98 19.87 6.75
N GLY A 172 -1.02 19.15 7.85
CA GLY A 172 -2.25 18.61 8.42
C GLY A 172 -2.88 17.50 7.62
N TYR A 173 -2.15 16.90 6.65
CA TYR A 173 -2.64 15.82 5.81
C TYR A 173 -2.43 14.44 6.43
N VAL A 174 -3.31 13.52 6.04
CA VAL A 174 -3.24 12.10 6.41
C VAL A 174 -3.17 11.27 5.13
N TYR A 175 -2.23 10.32 5.09
CA TYR A 175 -2.00 9.47 3.93
C TYR A 175 -2.41 8.04 4.26
N ALA A 176 -3.20 7.43 3.37
CA ALA A 176 -3.73 6.08 3.53
C ALA A 176 -3.50 5.25 2.27
N LEU A 177 -2.90 4.06 2.43
CA LEU A 177 -2.73 3.07 1.35
C LEU A 177 -3.61 1.86 1.66
N GLY A 178 -4.69 1.70 0.92
CA GLY A 178 -5.61 0.56 1.06
C GLY A 178 -5.04 -0.73 0.50
N VAL A 179 -5.66 -1.85 0.88
CA VAL A 179 -5.23 -3.21 0.53
C VAL A 179 -5.22 -3.50 -0.98
N CYS A 180 -6.07 -2.81 -1.74
CA CYS A 180 -6.10 -2.90 -3.21
C CYS A 180 -5.13 -1.91 -3.89
N GLY A 181 -4.28 -1.22 -3.15
CA GLY A 181 -3.33 -0.24 -3.70
C GLY A 181 -3.96 1.12 -4.01
N TYR A 182 -5.12 1.44 -3.47
CA TYR A 182 -5.67 2.78 -3.56
C TYR A 182 -4.98 3.69 -2.54
N PHE A 183 -4.19 4.62 -3.03
CA PHE A 183 -3.40 5.55 -2.21
C PHE A 183 -4.04 6.93 -2.21
N GLN A 184 -4.28 7.48 -1.03
CA GLN A 184 -4.98 8.75 -0.82
C GLN A 184 -4.20 9.69 0.08
N CYS A 185 -4.25 10.98 -0.24
CA CYS A 185 -3.96 12.10 0.64
C CYS A 185 -5.29 12.73 1.06
N LEU A 186 -5.52 12.79 2.36
CA LEU A 186 -6.74 13.34 2.97
C LEU A 186 -6.43 14.60 3.77
N GLU A 187 -7.27 15.59 3.68
CA GLU A 187 -7.25 16.72 4.62
C GLU A 187 -7.63 16.20 6.02
N GLY A 188 -6.71 16.28 6.99
CA GLY A 188 -6.91 15.70 8.31
C GLY A 188 -8.09 16.29 9.08
N ALA A 189 -8.44 17.54 8.83
CA ALA A 189 -9.58 18.19 9.49
C ALA A 189 -10.94 17.67 9.00
N THR A 190 -11.08 17.35 7.71
CA THR A 190 -12.38 17.11 7.06
C THR A 190 -12.54 15.73 6.41
N GLY A 191 -11.44 15.01 6.17
CA GLY A 191 -11.43 13.75 5.42
C GLY A 191 -11.61 13.91 3.90
N LYS A 192 -11.59 15.14 3.39
CA LYS A 192 -11.68 15.41 1.96
C LYS A 192 -10.43 14.90 1.26
N VAL A 193 -10.61 14.21 0.14
CA VAL A 193 -9.50 13.75 -0.71
C VAL A 193 -8.85 14.95 -1.39
N VAL A 194 -7.56 15.15 -1.14
CA VAL A 194 -6.73 16.17 -1.80
C VAL A 194 -6.25 15.63 -3.14
N TRP A 195 -5.72 14.42 -3.13
CA TRP A 195 -5.34 13.66 -4.33
C TRP A 195 -5.38 12.15 -4.04
N SER A 196 -5.47 11.35 -5.08
CA SER A 196 -5.44 9.89 -4.97
C SER A 196 -4.84 9.23 -6.21
N VAL A 197 -4.31 8.01 -6.05
CA VAL A 197 -3.73 7.21 -7.12
C VAL A 197 -4.09 5.74 -6.93
N SER A 198 -4.61 5.09 -7.96
CA SER A 198 -4.73 3.62 -8.01
C SER A 198 -3.38 3.02 -8.41
N MET A 199 -2.65 2.52 -7.44
CA MET A 199 -1.32 1.92 -7.66
C MET A 199 -1.39 0.60 -8.45
N HIS A 200 -2.51 -0.13 -8.37
CA HIS A 200 -2.77 -1.30 -9.20
C HIS A 200 -2.77 -0.93 -10.68
N GLU A 201 -3.61 0.02 -11.05
CA GLU A 201 -3.84 0.40 -12.44
C GLU A 201 -2.67 1.22 -13.00
N ARG A 202 -2.08 2.07 -12.15
CA ARG A 202 -0.98 2.95 -12.57
C ARG A 202 0.35 2.21 -12.74
N PHE A 203 0.65 1.23 -11.87
CA PHE A 203 1.95 0.58 -11.80
C PHE A 203 1.91 -0.94 -11.65
N GLY A 204 0.74 -1.56 -11.62
CA GLY A 204 0.63 -3.01 -11.41
C GLY A 204 1.11 -3.45 -10.04
N LEU A 205 0.71 -2.73 -8.98
CA LEU A 205 0.98 -3.15 -7.61
C LEU A 205 0.35 -4.52 -7.36
N LEU A 206 1.12 -5.45 -6.80
CA LEU A 206 0.66 -6.80 -6.51
C LEU A 206 0.14 -6.89 -5.07
N SER A 207 -1.11 -7.25 -4.93
CA SER A 207 -1.75 -7.57 -3.65
C SER A 207 -1.65 -9.06 -3.28
N THR A 208 -0.73 -9.79 -3.89
CA THR A 208 -0.54 -11.22 -3.67
C THR A 208 -0.02 -11.55 -2.28
N TYR A 209 -0.23 -12.78 -1.82
CA TYR A 209 0.21 -13.30 -0.51
C TYR A 209 -0.28 -12.52 0.71
N GLY A 210 -1.56 -12.18 0.69
CA GLY A 210 -2.23 -11.70 1.88
C GLY A 210 -2.22 -10.20 2.08
N GLY A 211 -2.25 -9.43 0.98
CA GLY A 211 -2.52 -8.00 1.02
C GLY A 211 -1.54 -7.22 1.87
N ARG A 212 -0.27 -7.50 1.68
CA ARG A 212 0.79 -6.85 2.40
C ARG A 212 1.02 -5.47 1.80
N THR A 213 0.38 -4.49 2.38
CA THR A 213 0.61 -3.09 2.09
C THR A 213 1.56 -2.52 3.12
N ASN A 214 2.62 -1.87 2.66
CA ASN A 214 3.49 -1.09 3.53
C ASN A 214 2.81 0.22 3.92
N PHE A 215 3.22 0.77 5.05
CA PHE A 215 2.71 2.03 5.53
C PHE A 215 3.38 3.18 4.77
N PRO A 216 2.64 4.24 4.41
CA PRO A 216 3.26 5.46 3.90
C PRO A 216 4.22 6.04 4.93
N VAL A 217 5.35 6.58 4.46
CA VAL A 217 6.31 7.30 5.32
C VAL A 217 6.54 8.69 4.76
N ILE A 218 6.76 9.65 5.64
CA ILE A 218 7.02 11.05 5.26
C ILE A 218 8.48 11.36 5.48
N CYS A 219 9.08 11.98 4.47
CA CYS A 219 10.42 12.56 4.56
C CYS A 219 10.46 13.88 3.81
N ASP A 220 10.69 14.96 4.50
CA ASP A 220 10.70 16.33 3.95
C ASP A 220 9.39 16.66 3.21
N ASP A 221 9.44 17.00 1.92
CA ASP A 221 8.28 17.29 1.07
C ASP A 221 7.70 16.05 0.39
N LEU A 222 8.16 14.86 0.76
CA LEU A 222 7.74 13.60 0.13
C LEU A 222 6.89 12.76 1.08
N VAL A 223 5.89 12.09 0.50
CA VAL A 223 5.31 10.88 1.05
C VAL A 223 5.74 9.70 0.18
N ILE A 224 6.29 8.67 0.80
CA ILE A 224 6.91 7.54 0.12
C ILE A 224 6.14 6.27 0.46
N ILE A 225 5.79 5.50 -0.57
CA ILE A 225 5.21 4.16 -0.42
C ILE A 225 6.10 3.12 -1.07
N SER A 226 5.96 1.87 -0.62
CA SER A 226 6.67 0.75 -1.22
C SER A 226 5.75 -0.45 -1.41
N ALA A 227 5.97 -1.20 -2.49
CA ALA A 227 5.25 -2.42 -2.79
C ALA A 227 6.00 -3.27 -3.83
N ILE A 228 5.59 -4.52 -3.99
CA ILE A 228 5.98 -5.28 -5.18
C ILE A 228 5.14 -4.77 -6.36
N VAL A 229 5.82 -4.19 -7.33
CA VAL A 229 5.23 -3.51 -8.48
C VAL A 229 5.78 -4.12 -9.75
N ILE A 230 4.93 -4.40 -10.74
CA ILE A 230 5.37 -4.89 -12.05
C ILE A 230 5.83 -3.72 -12.93
N GLY A 231 5.05 -2.65 -13.01
CA GLY A 231 5.35 -1.49 -13.87
C GLY A 231 4.97 -1.68 -15.34
N TRP A 232 5.53 -0.83 -16.20
CA TRP A 232 5.28 -0.80 -17.64
C TRP A 232 6.58 -0.53 -18.43
N GLY A 233 6.54 -0.74 -19.73
CA GLY A 233 7.69 -0.57 -20.60
C GLY A 233 8.87 -1.46 -20.19
N ASP A 234 10.08 -0.93 -20.22
CA ASP A 234 11.31 -1.64 -19.86
C ASP A 234 11.39 -2.02 -18.37
N MET A 235 10.59 -1.35 -17.53
CA MET A 235 10.48 -1.67 -16.11
C MET A 235 9.41 -2.71 -15.81
N ALA A 236 8.81 -3.35 -16.81
CA ALA A 236 7.73 -4.32 -16.63
C ALA A 236 8.22 -5.67 -16.06
N LYS A 237 9.00 -5.64 -14.99
CA LYS A 237 9.42 -6.80 -14.19
C LYS A 237 9.09 -6.57 -12.73
N PRO A 238 8.55 -7.57 -12.00
CA PRO A 238 8.31 -7.43 -10.56
C PRO A 238 9.58 -7.01 -9.82
N ALA A 239 9.46 -5.99 -8.98
CA ALA A 239 10.51 -5.58 -8.04
C ALA A 239 9.85 -4.98 -6.81
N HIS A 240 10.53 -5.01 -5.68
CA HIS A 240 10.14 -4.18 -4.54
C HIS A 240 10.52 -2.75 -4.87
N ARG A 241 9.53 -1.93 -5.22
CA ARG A 241 9.71 -0.56 -5.66
C ARG A 241 9.18 0.42 -4.66
N PHE A 242 9.85 1.55 -4.62
CA PHE A 242 9.51 2.72 -3.85
C PHE A 242 9.11 3.84 -4.79
N VAL A 243 8.07 4.56 -4.39
CA VAL A 243 7.56 5.72 -5.12
C VAL A 243 7.51 6.90 -4.16
N GLY A 244 8.30 7.92 -4.45
CA GLY A 244 8.25 9.20 -3.74
C GLY A 244 7.29 10.13 -4.46
N PHE A 245 6.22 10.53 -3.76
CA PHE A 245 5.27 11.52 -4.24
C PHE A 245 5.54 12.86 -3.56
N ASP A 246 5.37 13.94 -4.27
CA ASP A 246 5.20 15.25 -3.63
C ASP A 246 3.96 15.15 -2.71
N LYS A 247 4.15 15.39 -1.42
CA LYS A 247 3.13 15.15 -0.41
C LYS A 247 1.90 16.04 -0.56
N ARG A 248 2.00 17.20 -1.23
CA ARG A 248 0.90 18.15 -1.45
C ARG A 248 0.12 17.87 -2.72
N THR A 249 0.82 17.51 -3.79
CA THR A 249 0.23 17.41 -5.13
C THR A 249 -0.02 15.99 -5.63
N GLY A 250 0.63 14.97 -5.03
CA GLY A 250 0.59 13.60 -5.51
C GLY A 250 1.43 13.38 -6.79
N GLU A 251 2.23 14.35 -7.20
CA GLU A 251 3.13 14.22 -8.35
C GLU A 251 4.27 13.27 -8.01
N ILE A 252 4.64 12.39 -8.95
CA ILE A 252 5.70 11.40 -8.73
C ILE A 252 7.05 12.07 -8.89
N VAL A 253 7.79 12.19 -7.80
CA VAL A 253 9.10 12.84 -7.75
C VAL A 253 10.21 11.87 -8.15
N TRP A 254 10.13 10.61 -7.67
CA TRP A 254 11.05 9.55 -8.08
C TRP A 254 10.41 8.17 -7.97
N PHE A 255 10.96 7.23 -8.73
CA PHE A 255 10.51 5.86 -8.78
C PHE A 255 11.74 4.96 -8.91
N ASN A 256 12.00 4.13 -7.90
CA ASN A 256 13.15 3.25 -7.88
C ASN A 256 12.82 1.93 -7.17
N GLY A 257 13.73 0.98 -7.15
CA GLY A 257 13.49 -0.31 -6.54
C GLY A 257 14.77 -1.04 -6.15
N THR A 258 14.57 -2.15 -5.46
CA THR A 258 15.60 -3.13 -5.16
C THR A 258 15.79 -4.10 -6.33
N ARG A 259 16.37 -5.29 -6.10
CA ARG A 259 16.58 -6.25 -7.17
C ARG A 259 15.26 -6.69 -7.83
N PRO A 260 15.23 -6.84 -9.17
CA PRO A 260 14.09 -7.46 -9.85
C PRO A 260 13.88 -8.92 -9.41
N LEU A 261 12.65 -9.41 -9.58
CA LEU A 261 12.23 -10.78 -9.26
C LEU A 261 12.43 -11.13 -7.79
N PRO A 262 11.77 -10.39 -6.88
CA PRO A 262 11.88 -10.63 -5.44
C PRO A 262 11.37 -12.03 -5.08
N TYR A 263 11.87 -12.57 -3.99
CA TYR A 263 11.45 -13.89 -3.49
C TYR A 263 10.00 -13.86 -3.00
N ASP A 264 9.56 -12.74 -2.42
CA ASP A 264 8.20 -12.59 -1.87
C ASP A 264 7.77 -11.13 -1.79
N THR A 265 6.50 -10.90 -1.43
CA THR A 265 6.03 -9.61 -0.96
C THR A 265 6.53 -9.35 0.47
N THR A 266 6.57 -8.10 0.87
CA THR A 266 7.00 -7.67 2.20
C THR A 266 6.05 -6.62 2.76
N TYR A 267 5.99 -6.51 4.08
CA TYR A 267 5.35 -5.43 4.82
C TYR A 267 6.30 -4.78 5.85
N SER A 268 7.61 -4.89 5.61
CA SER A 268 8.60 -4.13 6.35
C SER A 268 8.43 -2.64 6.08
N SER A 269 7.88 -1.93 7.06
CA SER A 269 7.73 -0.48 6.97
C SER A 269 9.10 0.18 7.04
N PRO A 270 9.42 1.12 6.14
CA PRO A 270 10.69 1.85 6.18
C PRO A 270 10.83 2.68 7.45
N THR A 271 12.04 2.71 7.98
CA THR A 271 12.48 3.62 9.04
C THR A 271 13.21 4.80 8.41
N VAL A 272 12.71 6.01 8.61
CA VAL A 272 13.40 7.25 8.23
C VAL A 272 14.42 7.58 9.32
N THR A 273 15.67 7.80 8.93
CA THR A 273 16.77 8.01 9.89
C THR A 273 17.89 8.84 9.27
N THR A 274 18.90 9.13 10.06
CA THR A 274 20.17 9.72 9.61
C THR A 274 21.31 8.78 9.97
N LEU A 275 22.09 8.34 8.99
CA LEU A 275 23.25 7.48 9.12
C LEU A 275 24.51 8.30 8.76
N LYS A 276 25.45 8.46 9.68
CA LYS A 276 26.63 9.32 9.48
C LYS A 276 26.31 10.69 8.87
N GLY A 277 25.26 11.34 9.34
CA GLY A 277 24.84 12.65 8.82
C GLY A 277 24.14 12.61 7.45
N GLN A 278 23.88 11.45 6.88
CA GLN A 278 23.11 11.28 5.64
C GLN A 278 21.71 10.73 5.93
N LYS A 279 20.66 11.38 5.44
CA LYS A 279 19.31 10.83 5.52
C LYS A 279 19.18 9.52 4.75
N ALA A 280 18.48 8.57 5.36
CA ALA A 280 18.27 7.23 4.82
C ALA A 280 16.86 6.71 5.12
N LEU A 281 16.33 5.88 4.21
CA LEU A 281 15.25 4.96 4.45
C LEU A 281 15.84 3.56 4.62
N VAL A 282 15.66 2.96 5.78
CA VAL A 282 16.13 1.60 6.09
C VAL A 282 14.93 0.66 6.15
N PHE A 283 14.97 -0.44 5.42
CA PHE A 283 13.83 -1.37 5.32
C PHE A 283 14.26 -2.80 4.98
N GLY A 284 13.40 -3.76 5.29
CA GLY A 284 13.50 -5.12 4.78
C GLY A 284 12.82 -5.23 3.41
N SER A 285 13.44 -5.94 2.48
CA SER A 285 12.97 -6.05 1.11
C SER A 285 12.37 -7.43 0.78
N GLY A 286 11.56 -7.46 -0.28
CA GLY A 286 11.04 -8.70 -0.86
C GLY A 286 12.11 -9.61 -1.47
N ASP A 287 13.31 -9.10 -1.74
CA ASP A 287 14.47 -9.85 -2.21
C ASP A 287 15.32 -10.46 -1.08
N GLY A 288 14.87 -10.34 0.17
CA GLY A 288 15.51 -10.93 1.33
C GLY A 288 16.66 -10.12 1.92
N ASP A 289 16.91 -8.93 1.40
CA ASP A 289 17.95 -8.03 1.91
C ASP A 289 17.38 -6.96 2.83
N VAL A 290 18.18 -6.47 3.76
CA VAL A 290 18.00 -5.18 4.42
C VAL A 290 18.69 -4.14 3.53
N TRP A 291 17.96 -3.07 3.22
CA TRP A 291 18.43 -1.99 2.36
C TRP A 291 18.43 -0.66 3.07
N ALA A 292 19.34 0.21 2.67
CA ALA A 292 19.26 1.64 2.90
C ALA A 292 19.30 2.40 1.57
N ILE A 293 18.35 3.33 1.39
CA ILE A 293 18.27 4.20 0.20
C ILE A 293 18.14 5.67 0.63
N GLN A 294 18.52 6.57 -0.27
CA GLN A 294 18.32 8.02 -0.08
C GLN A 294 16.83 8.36 -0.23
N PRO A 295 16.18 9.00 0.75
CA PRO A 295 14.73 9.23 0.68
C PRO A 295 14.31 10.26 -0.37
N ARG A 296 15.16 11.23 -0.75
CA ARG A 296 14.85 12.28 -1.73
C ARG A 296 15.05 11.86 -3.18
N THR A 297 15.90 10.87 -3.42
CA THR A 297 16.30 10.45 -4.78
C THR A 297 15.98 8.99 -5.09
N GLY A 298 15.72 8.17 -4.07
CA GLY A 298 15.56 6.73 -4.20
C GLY A 298 16.87 5.99 -4.52
N GLN A 299 18.03 6.66 -4.51
CA GLN A 299 19.31 6.02 -4.83
C GLN A 299 19.74 5.09 -3.70
N PRO A 300 20.29 3.88 -4.02
CA PRO A 300 20.77 2.96 -3.01
C PRO A 300 22.01 3.50 -2.29
N ILE A 301 22.09 3.23 -0.97
CA ILE A 301 23.27 3.50 -0.14
C ILE A 301 24.01 2.21 0.09
N TRP A 302 23.33 1.22 0.69
CA TRP A 302 23.85 -0.12 0.92
C TRP A 302 22.75 -1.18 0.98
N ASN A 303 23.14 -2.45 0.87
CA ASN A 303 22.30 -3.61 1.14
C ASN A 303 23.06 -4.69 1.89
N TYR A 304 22.35 -5.47 2.72
CA TYR A 304 22.82 -6.63 3.47
C TYR A 304 21.93 -7.82 3.18
N SER A 305 22.48 -8.90 2.62
CA SER A 305 21.74 -10.14 2.28
C SER A 305 21.51 -10.98 3.52
N PHE A 306 20.25 -11.27 3.84
CA PHE A 306 19.85 -11.79 5.13
C PHE A 306 18.97 -13.05 5.04
N SER A 307 18.07 -13.13 4.07
CA SER A 307 17.06 -14.19 3.96
C SER A 307 16.87 -14.66 2.51
N ARG A 308 16.39 -15.87 2.32
CA ARG A 308 15.89 -16.39 1.04
C ARG A 308 14.40 -16.08 0.79
N ARG A 309 13.78 -15.26 1.65
CA ARG A 309 12.40 -14.78 1.54
C ARG A 309 12.31 -13.30 1.85
N GLY A 310 11.16 -12.71 1.57
CA GLY A 310 10.90 -11.30 1.88
C GLY A 310 10.92 -11.04 3.39
N LEU A 311 11.58 -9.96 3.78
CA LEU A 311 11.65 -9.49 5.17
C LEU A 311 10.40 -8.69 5.53
N ASN A 312 9.88 -8.85 6.75
CA ASN A 312 8.64 -8.20 7.18
C ASN A 312 8.79 -7.31 8.41
N VAL A 313 9.89 -7.42 9.13
CA VAL A 313 10.19 -6.60 10.31
C VAL A 313 10.66 -5.22 9.88
N ALA A 314 10.09 -4.16 10.46
CA ALA A 314 10.64 -2.83 10.32
C ALA A 314 11.97 -2.75 11.09
N PRO A 315 13.08 -2.36 10.46
CA PRO A 315 14.36 -2.26 11.14
C PRO A 315 14.35 -1.21 12.24
N LEU A 316 15.03 -1.50 13.33
CA LEU A 316 15.34 -0.54 14.37
C LEU A 316 16.71 0.07 14.11
N VAL A 317 16.81 1.40 14.17
CA VAL A 317 18.08 2.11 14.02
C VAL A 317 18.45 2.80 15.33
N VAL A 318 19.69 2.60 15.79
CA VAL A 318 20.24 3.24 16.99
C VAL A 318 21.63 3.74 16.67
N GLY A 319 21.78 5.07 16.52
CA GLY A 319 22.98 5.65 15.95
C GLY A 319 23.28 5.11 14.56
N ASP A 320 24.47 4.60 14.32
CA ASP A 320 24.88 3.99 13.07
C ASP A 320 24.71 2.45 13.05
N ARG A 321 23.88 1.90 13.94
CA ARG A 321 23.57 0.46 13.97
C ARG A 321 22.15 0.19 13.54
N VAL A 322 21.97 -0.80 12.67
CA VAL A 322 20.68 -1.30 12.22
C VAL A 322 20.45 -2.70 12.75
N PHE A 323 19.30 -2.90 13.40
CA PHE A 323 18.86 -4.20 13.90
C PHE A 323 17.64 -4.66 13.08
N SER A 324 17.70 -5.87 12.55
CA SER A 324 16.61 -6.46 11.78
C SER A 324 16.48 -7.95 12.07
N GLY A 325 15.30 -8.50 11.82
CA GLY A 325 15.03 -9.91 12.03
C GLY A 325 14.13 -10.50 10.95
N HIS A 326 14.12 -11.84 10.86
CA HIS A 326 13.19 -12.59 10.02
C HIS A 326 12.85 -13.95 10.63
N SER A 327 11.83 -14.61 10.09
CA SER A 327 11.41 -15.97 10.48
C SER A 327 11.44 -16.95 9.29
N GLU A 328 12.17 -16.65 8.28
CA GLU A 328 12.22 -17.36 7.00
C GLU A 328 13.51 -18.17 6.88
N GLU A 329 13.78 -18.79 5.71
CA GLU A 329 15.01 -19.49 5.43
C GLU A 329 16.22 -18.53 5.43
N ASN A 330 17.28 -18.89 6.16
CA ASN A 330 18.54 -18.18 6.14
C ASN A 330 19.25 -18.33 4.79
N THR A 331 20.13 -17.39 4.45
CA THR A 331 20.97 -17.47 3.23
C THR A 331 21.92 -18.65 3.26
N GLU A 332 22.33 -19.08 4.44
CA GLU A 332 23.24 -20.21 4.68
C GLU A 332 22.62 -21.22 5.67
N GLY A 333 22.98 -22.48 5.52
CA GLY A 333 22.49 -23.55 6.38
C GLY A 333 21.02 -23.90 6.16
N THR A 334 20.44 -24.63 7.12
CA THR A 334 19.04 -25.10 7.13
C THR A 334 18.19 -24.47 8.24
N ALA A 335 18.80 -23.67 9.10
CA ALA A 335 18.13 -23.00 10.21
C ALA A 335 17.13 -21.95 9.69
N MET A 336 16.01 -21.80 10.41
CA MET A 336 14.97 -20.84 10.12
C MET A 336 15.06 -19.66 11.09
N GLY A 337 14.96 -18.44 10.54
CA GLY A 337 14.93 -17.21 11.34
C GLY A 337 16.31 -16.76 11.79
N ALA A 338 16.45 -15.47 11.97
CA ALA A 338 17.60 -14.83 12.58
C ALA A 338 17.30 -13.40 13.03
N ILE A 339 18.15 -12.86 13.88
CA ILE A 339 18.29 -11.43 14.14
C ILE A 339 19.74 -11.02 13.86
N VAL A 340 19.94 -9.80 13.35
CA VAL A 340 21.25 -9.26 12.97
C VAL A 340 21.41 -7.84 13.45
N ALA A 341 22.65 -7.47 13.79
CA ALA A 341 23.11 -6.09 13.91
C ALA A 341 24.09 -5.77 12.78
N ILE A 342 23.84 -4.68 12.09
CA ILE A 342 24.60 -4.22 10.92
C ILE A 342 25.21 -2.85 11.26
N ASP A 343 26.50 -2.66 10.97
CA ASP A 343 27.11 -1.34 10.92
C ASP A 343 26.63 -0.63 9.64
N ALA A 344 25.82 0.39 9.79
CA ALA A 344 25.19 1.11 8.71
C ALA A 344 26.08 2.14 8.02
N THR A 345 27.37 2.20 8.36
CA THR A 345 28.33 3.20 7.83
C THR A 345 28.90 2.84 6.47
N GLY A 346 28.61 1.63 5.97
CA GLY A 346 29.11 1.10 4.71
C GLY A 346 28.40 1.64 3.47
N LYS A 347 28.87 1.20 2.28
CA LYS A 347 28.29 1.51 0.98
C LYS A 347 28.24 0.24 0.09
N GLY A 348 27.25 0.15 -0.79
CA GLY A 348 27.08 -1.00 -1.68
C GLY A 348 26.67 -2.27 -0.92
N ASN A 349 27.16 -3.43 -1.32
CA ASN A 349 26.86 -4.69 -0.63
C ASN A 349 27.75 -4.84 0.62
N VAL A 350 27.16 -4.76 1.79
CA VAL A 350 27.87 -4.78 3.08
C VAL A 350 27.82 -6.15 3.78
N THR A 351 27.26 -7.17 3.17
CA THR A 351 26.98 -8.48 3.79
C THR A 351 28.21 -9.11 4.44
N LYS A 352 29.39 -9.01 3.81
CA LYS A 352 30.62 -9.63 4.31
C LYS A 352 31.51 -8.71 5.15
N THR A 353 31.18 -7.43 5.24
CA THR A 353 32.09 -6.41 5.79
C THR A 353 31.54 -5.65 6.99
N HIS A 354 30.22 -5.61 7.16
CA HIS A 354 29.58 -4.75 8.17
C HIS A 354 28.58 -5.52 9.06
N GLU A 355 28.62 -6.86 9.06
CA GLU A 355 27.90 -7.64 10.07
C GLU A 355 28.62 -7.47 11.41
N LEU A 356 27.93 -6.92 12.43
CA LEU A 356 28.47 -6.80 13.77
C LEU A 356 28.28 -8.12 14.55
N TRP A 357 27.09 -8.67 14.48
CA TRP A 357 26.73 -9.98 15.01
C TRP A 357 25.43 -10.47 14.37
N LYS A 358 25.24 -11.79 14.35
CA LYS A 358 24.02 -12.45 13.87
C LYS A 358 23.70 -13.65 14.75
N ILE A 359 22.42 -13.78 15.17
CA ILE A 359 21.93 -14.91 15.96
C ILE A 359 20.93 -15.68 15.10
N PRO A 360 21.29 -16.88 14.65
CA PRO A 360 20.38 -17.77 13.92
C PRO A 360 19.34 -18.40 14.86
N GLU A 361 18.33 -19.08 14.27
CA GLU A 361 17.27 -19.82 14.95
C GLU A 361 16.34 -18.95 15.82
N MET A 362 16.44 -17.64 15.72
CA MET A 362 15.54 -16.70 16.36
C MET A 362 14.45 -16.25 15.38
N MET A 363 13.21 -16.70 15.57
CA MET A 363 12.07 -16.47 14.68
C MET A 363 11.51 -15.03 14.85
N MET A 364 12.24 -14.03 14.35
CA MET A 364 11.94 -12.61 14.50
C MET A 364 11.28 -12.05 13.23
N GLY A 365 10.12 -12.59 12.84
CA GLY A 365 9.51 -12.29 11.55
C GLY A 365 8.36 -11.28 11.54
N LYS A 366 7.90 -10.81 12.71
CA LYS A 366 6.66 -9.99 12.79
C LYS A 366 6.83 -8.73 13.64
N SER A 367 7.26 -8.90 14.89
CA SER A 367 7.41 -7.81 15.85
C SER A 367 8.75 -7.11 15.67
N SER A 368 8.75 -5.79 15.53
CA SER A 368 9.99 -5.01 15.48
C SER A 368 10.56 -4.82 16.88
N PRO A 369 11.89 -4.91 17.06
CA PRO A 369 12.51 -4.72 18.37
C PRO A 369 12.43 -3.27 18.86
N ILE A 370 12.60 -3.08 20.17
CA ILE A 370 12.88 -1.77 20.78
C ILE A 370 14.22 -1.79 21.49
N TYR A 371 14.77 -0.61 21.66
CA TYR A 371 16.05 -0.39 22.35
C TYR A 371 15.83 0.43 23.62
N HIS A 372 16.49 0.03 24.71
CA HIS A 372 16.53 0.78 25.95
C HIS A 372 17.84 0.48 26.69
N GLU A 373 18.58 1.51 27.01
CA GLU A 373 19.80 1.46 27.87
C GLU A 373 20.78 0.33 27.49
N GLY A 374 21.20 0.27 26.24
CA GLY A 374 22.16 -0.73 25.76
C GLY A 374 21.55 -2.10 25.44
N ARG A 375 20.25 -2.28 25.58
CA ARG A 375 19.57 -3.57 25.42
C ARG A 375 18.53 -3.53 24.32
N LEU A 376 18.38 -4.66 23.63
CA LEU A 376 17.31 -4.93 22.67
C LEU A 376 16.26 -5.83 23.33
N TYR A 377 15.01 -5.42 23.22
CA TYR A 377 13.85 -6.23 23.62
C TYR A 377 13.18 -6.77 22.37
N CYS A 378 13.35 -8.06 22.15
CA CYS A 378 12.97 -8.77 20.93
C CYS A 378 11.86 -9.78 21.22
N PHE A 379 10.73 -9.68 20.52
CA PHE A 379 9.60 -10.59 20.68
C PHE A 379 9.51 -11.52 19.47
N ASP A 380 9.80 -12.79 19.64
CA ASP A 380 9.74 -13.77 18.55
C ASP A 380 8.28 -14.10 18.14
N ASP A 381 8.11 -14.73 16.98
CA ASP A 381 6.80 -15.07 16.41
C ASP A 381 5.95 -15.97 17.33
N ARG A 382 6.58 -16.66 18.28
CA ARG A 382 5.95 -17.51 19.30
C ARG A 382 5.74 -16.79 20.64
N ALA A 383 5.79 -15.44 20.63
CA ALA A 383 5.63 -14.58 21.80
C ALA A 383 6.59 -14.91 22.96
N LYS A 384 7.86 -15.19 22.64
CA LYS A 384 8.96 -15.21 23.61
C LYS A 384 9.68 -13.88 23.56
N LEU A 385 9.89 -13.29 24.72
CA LEU A 385 10.74 -12.11 24.86
C LEU A 385 12.19 -12.57 25.08
N HIS A 386 13.07 -12.05 24.25
CA HIS A 386 14.52 -12.15 24.35
C HIS A 386 15.06 -10.76 24.68
N VAL A 387 15.90 -10.65 25.69
CA VAL A 387 16.60 -9.40 26.02
C VAL A 387 18.08 -9.61 25.73
N LEU A 388 18.59 -8.84 24.76
CA LEU A 388 19.94 -8.99 24.24
C LEU A 388 20.76 -7.73 24.55
N ASP A 389 22.03 -7.89 24.81
CA ASP A 389 22.98 -6.79 24.75
C ASP A 389 23.09 -6.26 23.33
N ALA A 390 22.82 -4.99 23.09
CA ALA A 390 22.76 -4.42 21.75
C ALA A 390 24.15 -4.35 21.06
N LYS A 391 25.24 -4.40 21.82
CA LYS A 391 26.59 -4.34 21.29
C LYS A 391 27.12 -5.71 20.85
N THR A 392 26.79 -6.76 21.62
CA THR A 392 27.36 -8.11 21.43
C THR A 392 26.38 -9.13 20.90
N GLY A 393 25.05 -8.89 21.03
CA GLY A 393 24.01 -9.88 20.74
C GLY A 393 23.80 -10.92 21.82
N GLU A 394 24.62 -10.91 22.88
CA GLU A 394 24.51 -11.91 23.95
C GLU A 394 23.21 -11.75 24.76
N PRO A 395 22.56 -12.86 25.13
CA PRO A 395 21.40 -12.82 26.02
C PRO A 395 21.74 -12.25 27.39
N VAL A 396 21.03 -11.18 27.79
CA VAL A 396 21.18 -10.59 29.14
C VAL A 396 20.47 -11.41 30.19
N ALA A 397 19.38 -12.07 29.80
CA ALA A 397 18.56 -12.88 30.71
C ALA A 397 17.93 -14.07 29.97
N LYS A 398 17.42 -15.03 30.74
CA LYS A 398 16.67 -16.16 30.19
C LYS A 398 15.40 -15.66 29.50
N ARG A 399 15.14 -16.19 28.30
CA ARG A 399 13.92 -15.86 27.52
C ARG A 399 12.64 -16.05 28.32
N ILE A 400 11.67 -15.15 28.16
CA ILE A 400 10.43 -15.11 28.92
C ILE A 400 9.25 -15.44 28.01
N ALA A 401 8.43 -16.42 28.40
CA ALA A 401 7.23 -16.78 27.67
C ALA A 401 6.08 -15.82 28.03
N LEU A 402 5.52 -15.15 27.01
CA LEU A 402 4.36 -14.24 27.15
C LEU A 402 3.09 -14.82 26.50
N GLY A 403 3.24 -15.69 25.53
CA GLY A 403 2.12 -16.27 24.80
C GLY A 403 2.56 -17.31 23.78
N THR A 404 1.79 -17.43 22.70
CA THR A 404 2.05 -18.42 21.65
C THR A 404 2.19 -17.79 20.25
N VAL A 405 1.65 -16.60 20.03
CA VAL A 405 1.71 -15.90 18.75
C VAL A 405 1.92 -14.40 19.00
N MET A 406 2.94 -13.82 18.35
CA MET A 406 3.21 -12.39 18.35
C MET A 406 2.95 -11.79 16.95
N ARG A 407 2.36 -10.61 16.92
CA ARG A 407 2.16 -9.78 15.73
C ARG A 407 2.53 -8.32 16.00
N PRO A 408 1.98 -7.68 17.06
CA PRO A 408 2.28 -6.28 17.39
C PRO A 408 3.76 -6.07 17.69
N SER A 409 4.21 -4.85 17.50
CA SER A 409 5.47 -4.37 18.04
C SER A 409 5.23 -3.70 19.40
N PRO A 410 6.19 -3.75 20.33
CA PRO A 410 6.05 -3.14 21.65
C PRO A 410 6.13 -1.62 21.58
N LEU A 411 5.54 -0.97 22.58
CA LEU A 411 5.71 0.42 22.94
C LEU A 411 6.58 0.51 24.21
N LEU A 412 7.65 1.27 24.14
CA LEU A 412 8.43 1.68 25.33
C LEU A 412 8.03 3.11 25.71
N ALA A 413 7.46 3.29 26.89
CA ALA A 413 7.07 4.60 27.40
C ALA A 413 7.03 4.57 28.94
N ASP A 414 7.29 5.70 29.60
CA ASP A 414 7.27 5.83 31.06
C ASP A 414 8.12 4.76 31.79
N GLY A 415 9.28 4.41 31.21
CA GLY A 415 10.14 3.33 31.74
C GLY A 415 9.49 1.93 31.71
N LYS A 416 8.40 1.75 30.95
CA LYS A 416 7.60 0.50 30.85
C LYS A 416 7.47 0.07 29.40
N ILE A 417 7.30 -1.24 29.19
CA ILE A 417 7.03 -1.84 27.89
C ILE A 417 5.57 -2.32 27.87
N TYR A 418 4.78 -1.76 26.98
CA TYR A 418 3.40 -2.14 26.73
C TYR A 418 3.33 -3.06 25.53
N ILE A 419 2.74 -4.23 25.66
CA ILE A 419 2.61 -5.21 24.58
C ILE A 419 1.35 -6.06 24.73
N CYS A 420 0.71 -6.38 23.61
CA CYS A 420 -0.35 -7.34 23.51
C CYS A 420 0.04 -8.47 22.55
N THR A 421 -0.37 -9.71 22.80
CA THR A 421 -0.13 -10.83 21.89
C THR A 421 -1.30 -10.99 20.90
N ALA A 422 -1.08 -11.67 19.79
CA ALA A 422 -2.12 -11.89 18.78
C ALA A 422 -3.34 -12.65 19.29
N ASN A 423 -3.20 -13.40 20.40
CA ASN A 423 -4.27 -14.12 21.07
C ASN A 423 -4.77 -13.43 22.35
N GLY A 424 -4.61 -12.11 22.43
CA GLY A 424 -5.27 -11.25 23.43
C GLY A 424 -4.68 -11.27 24.84
N ARG A 425 -3.43 -11.72 25.03
CA ARG A 425 -2.73 -11.52 26.30
C ARG A 425 -2.00 -10.19 26.28
N TRP A 426 -2.26 -9.33 27.26
CA TRP A 426 -1.57 -8.05 27.39
C TRP A 426 -0.64 -8.01 28.59
N TYR A 427 0.40 -7.20 28.50
CA TYR A 427 1.44 -7.07 29.52
C TYR A 427 1.89 -5.61 29.63
N ILE A 428 2.14 -5.20 30.88
CA ILE A 428 2.93 -4.02 31.24
C ILE A 428 4.18 -4.58 31.94
N LEU A 429 5.33 -4.38 31.30
CA LEU A 429 6.62 -4.90 31.76
C LEU A 429 7.53 -3.74 32.13
N LYS A 430 8.35 -3.91 33.16
CA LYS A 430 9.41 -2.95 33.51
C LYS A 430 10.78 -3.56 33.17
N PRO A 431 11.64 -2.87 32.40
CA PRO A 431 13.03 -3.26 32.22
C PRO A 431 13.72 -3.51 33.56
N ASP A 432 14.51 -4.58 33.63
CA ASP A 432 15.19 -5.04 34.84
C ASP A 432 16.62 -5.46 34.51
N ALA A 433 17.57 -5.02 35.33
CA ALA A 433 18.98 -5.24 35.07
C ALA A 433 19.38 -6.72 35.04
N ASP A 434 18.82 -7.53 35.92
CA ASP A 434 19.22 -8.94 36.12
C ASP A 434 18.26 -9.91 35.42
N LYS A 435 16.96 -9.60 35.44
CA LYS A 435 15.89 -10.49 34.96
C LYS A 435 15.47 -10.16 33.52
N GLY A 436 16.06 -9.12 32.91
CA GLY A 436 15.64 -8.57 31.63
C GLY A 436 14.38 -7.72 31.74
N VAL A 437 13.28 -8.28 32.27
CA VAL A 437 12.07 -7.54 32.64
C VAL A 437 11.39 -8.11 33.86
N THR A 438 10.69 -7.25 34.62
CA THR A 438 9.72 -7.59 35.63
C THR A 438 8.30 -7.36 35.09
N LYS A 439 7.37 -8.29 35.31
CA LYS A 439 5.97 -8.13 34.94
C LYS A 439 5.27 -7.28 36.00
N LEU A 440 4.93 -6.05 35.70
CA LEU A 440 4.16 -5.18 36.59
C LEU A 440 2.70 -5.64 36.62
N LYS A 441 2.11 -5.77 35.45
CA LYS A 441 0.73 -6.26 35.31
C LYS A 441 0.56 -7.03 34.01
N TYR A 442 -0.42 -7.92 34.00
CA TYR A 442 -0.82 -8.67 32.80
C TYR A 442 -2.27 -9.16 32.91
N GLY A 443 -2.87 -9.40 31.77
CA GLY A 443 -4.24 -9.88 31.72
C GLY A 443 -4.59 -10.43 30.35
N ARG A 444 -5.88 -10.55 30.11
CA ARG A 444 -6.44 -10.99 28.83
C ARG A 444 -7.52 -10.01 28.37
N LEU A 445 -7.57 -9.79 27.06
CA LEU A 445 -8.72 -9.19 26.37
C LEU A 445 -9.95 -10.12 26.49
N PRO A 446 -11.15 -9.64 26.25
CA PRO A 446 -12.36 -10.47 26.18
C PRO A 446 -12.18 -11.69 25.27
N ARG A 447 -13.01 -12.71 25.47
CA ARG A 447 -12.90 -13.97 24.75
C ARG A 447 -13.08 -13.76 23.24
N GLY A 448 -12.12 -14.27 22.45
CA GLY A 448 -12.12 -14.16 20.99
C GLY A 448 -11.39 -12.92 20.47
N GLU A 449 -11.15 -11.93 21.31
CA GLU A 449 -10.46 -10.70 20.95
C GLU A 449 -8.93 -10.91 20.92
N GLY A 450 -8.30 -10.50 19.83
CA GLY A 450 -6.87 -10.56 19.62
C GLY A 450 -6.27 -9.19 19.33
N CYS A 451 -4.95 -9.12 19.20
CA CYS A 451 -4.28 -7.87 18.88
C CYS A 451 -3.23 -8.07 17.79
N HIS A 452 -3.32 -7.27 16.73
CA HIS A 452 -2.35 -7.23 15.63
C HIS A 452 -1.69 -5.86 15.50
N ALA A 453 -2.37 -4.81 15.92
CA ALA A 453 -1.86 -3.46 15.97
C ALA A 453 -0.90 -3.25 17.14
N SER A 454 0.06 -2.37 16.99
CA SER A 454 0.95 -1.94 18.06
C SER A 454 0.25 -0.94 18.99
N PRO A 455 0.45 -0.99 20.30
CA PRO A 455 0.03 0.11 21.19
C PRO A 455 0.79 1.38 20.83
N ILE A 456 0.13 2.53 20.97
CA ILE A 456 0.73 3.84 20.79
C ILE A 456 0.49 4.72 22.01
N CYS A 457 1.31 5.77 22.15
CA CYS A 457 1.21 6.73 23.23
C CYS A 457 1.08 8.15 22.68
N SER A 458 0.14 8.93 23.20
CA SER A 458 0.02 10.35 22.86
C SER A 458 -0.76 11.09 23.94
N HIS A 459 -0.21 12.21 24.42
CA HIS A 459 -0.84 13.08 25.42
C HIS A 459 -1.27 12.33 26.70
N GLY A 460 -0.36 11.49 27.24
CA GLY A 460 -0.61 10.71 28.46
C GLY A 460 -1.63 9.60 28.31
N ARG A 461 -1.99 9.23 27.09
CA ARG A 461 -2.93 8.14 26.78
C ARG A 461 -2.27 7.07 25.97
N ILE A 462 -2.65 5.82 26.24
CA ILE A 462 -2.30 4.68 25.39
C ILE A 462 -3.54 4.30 24.58
N TYR A 463 -3.35 4.17 23.26
CA TYR A 463 -4.39 3.67 22.37
C TYR A 463 -4.02 2.27 21.92
N LEU A 464 -4.97 1.34 22.05
CA LEU A 464 -4.81 -0.05 21.67
C LEU A 464 -5.95 -0.47 20.75
N HIS A 465 -5.61 -0.78 19.50
CA HIS A 465 -6.56 -1.28 18.51
C HIS A 465 -6.49 -2.80 18.45
N THR A 466 -7.60 -3.46 18.74
CA THR A 466 -7.73 -4.91 18.77
C THR A 466 -8.60 -5.41 17.62
N THR A 467 -8.76 -6.71 17.45
CA THR A 467 -9.61 -7.26 16.40
C THR A 467 -11.07 -6.86 16.53
N GLU A 468 -11.52 -6.52 17.74
CA GLU A 468 -12.92 -6.26 18.05
C GLU A 468 -13.20 -4.81 18.49
N ALA A 469 -12.18 -4.09 18.99
CA ALA A 469 -12.40 -2.76 19.58
C ALA A 469 -11.17 -1.84 19.46
N LEU A 470 -11.43 -0.56 19.67
CA LEU A 470 -10.40 0.46 19.92
C LEU A 470 -10.53 0.98 21.34
N TYR A 471 -9.46 0.89 22.10
CA TYR A 471 -9.38 1.35 23.50
C TYR A 471 -8.54 2.61 23.61
N CYS A 472 -8.97 3.53 24.49
CA CYS A 472 -8.15 4.62 25.03
C CYS A 472 -7.97 4.38 26.53
N LEU A 473 -6.71 4.27 26.94
CA LEU A 473 -6.33 3.98 28.31
C LEU A 473 -5.65 5.18 28.93
N GLU A 474 -6.11 5.59 30.11
CA GLU A 474 -5.64 6.79 30.79
C GLU A 474 -5.80 6.63 32.32
N ASP A 475 -4.75 6.94 33.06
CA ASP A 475 -4.82 7.10 34.50
C ASP A 475 -4.88 8.60 34.85
N LYS A 476 -6.09 9.07 35.14
CA LYS A 476 -6.35 10.49 35.44
C LYS A 476 -5.82 10.95 36.79
N SER A 477 -5.38 10.00 37.63
CA SER A 477 -4.81 10.31 38.96
C SER A 477 -3.32 10.63 38.91
N LYS A 478 -2.66 10.36 37.78
CA LYS A 478 -1.23 10.58 37.63
C LYS A 478 -0.92 11.96 37.07
N ASP A 479 0.07 12.60 37.70
CA ASP A 479 0.66 13.82 37.17
C ASP A 479 1.45 13.49 35.90
N ARG A 480 1.43 14.40 34.97
CA ARG A 480 2.16 14.34 33.70
C ARG A 480 3.19 15.44 33.71
N ASP A 481 4.42 15.06 33.46
CA ASP A 481 5.44 16.07 33.19
C ASP A 481 5.26 16.59 31.77
N ASP A 482 5.14 17.91 31.61
CA ASP A 482 5.23 18.59 30.33
C ASP A 482 6.67 18.51 29.82
N ILE A 483 7.02 17.38 29.23
CA ILE A 483 8.38 17.15 28.73
C ILE A 483 8.51 17.79 27.34
N ALA A 484 9.27 18.86 27.26
CA ALA A 484 9.70 19.44 26.00
C ALA A 484 10.70 18.46 25.32
N PHE A 485 10.23 17.72 24.31
CA PHE A 485 11.09 16.83 23.53
C PHE A 485 11.83 17.60 22.45
N ALA A 486 13.14 17.62 22.52
CA ALA A 486 13.96 17.68 21.33
C ALA A 486 13.93 16.28 20.70
N ILE A 487 13.16 16.04 19.64
CA ILE A 487 13.32 14.86 18.80
C ILE A 487 14.71 14.98 18.19
N ALA A 488 15.69 14.37 18.82
CA ALA A 488 17.04 14.23 18.28
C ALA A 488 17.04 13.12 17.22
N ALA A 489 16.33 13.32 16.11
CA ALA A 489 16.77 12.71 14.87
C ALA A 489 18.18 13.24 14.64
N GLY A 490 19.17 12.37 14.48
CA GLY A 490 20.54 12.80 14.21
C GLY A 490 20.53 13.86 13.12
N ALA A 491 21.14 15.00 13.38
CA ALA A 491 21.13 16.10 12.44
C ALA A 491 21.81 15.67 11.13
N GLU A 492 21.16 15.96 10.01
CA GLU A 492 21.79 15.80 8.71
C GLU A 492 22.99 16.77 8.62
N THR A 493 24.10 16.31 8.06
CA THR A 493 25.28 17.17 7.83
C THR A 493 24.86 18.37 6.97
N SER A 494 25.24 19.57 7.34
CA SER A 494 24.93 20.77 6.55
C SER A 494 25.51 20.68 5.13
N VAL A 495 24.77 21.19 4.15
CA VAL A 495 25.25 21.30 2.77
C VAL A 495 26.28 22.43 2.71
N ALA A 496 27.47 22.16 2.17
CA ALA A 496 28.44 23.19 1.85
C ALA A 496 28.10 23.84 0.49
N ASP A 497 28.39 25.13 0.33
CA ASP A 497 28.02 25.90 -0.87
C ASP A 497 28.69 25.40 -2.17
N ASP A 498 29.82 24.71 -2.06
CA ASP A 498 30.66 24.22 -3.17
C ASP A 498 30.49 22.70 -3.43
N GLN A 499 29.47 22.05 -2.86
CA GLN A 499 29.31 20.61 -3.02
C GLN A 499 29.02 20.21 -4.48
N ALA A 500 29.78 19.21 -4.96
CA ALA A 500 29.64 18.66 -6.30
C ALA A 500 28.26 18.03 -6.53
N VAL A 501 27.67 18.30 -7.68
CA VAL A 501 26.46 17.62 -8.15
C VAL A 501 26.79 16.16 -8.43
N ALA A 502 25.98 15.25 -7.89
CA ALA A 502 26.11 13.81 -8.11
C ALA A 502 24.86 13.17 -8.73
N HIS A 503 23.72 13.83 -8.66
CA HIS A 503 22.47 13.29 -9.20
C HIS A 503 21.60 14.39 -9.79
N VAL A 504 21.05 14.13 -11.00
CA VAL A 504 20.07 14.96 -11.70
C VAL A 504 18.73 14.25 -11.65
N GLN A 505 17.71 14.92 -11.13
CA GLN A 505 16.36 14.38 -11.01
C GLN A 505 15.39 15.23 -11.83
N LEU A 506 14.57 14.55 -12.68
CA LEU A 506 13.45 15.17 -13.39
C LEU A 506 12.16 14.89 -12.61
N VAL A 507 11.36 15.93 -12.42
CA VAL A 507 10.05 15.85 -11.76
C VAL A 507 8.98 16.40 -12.70
N PRO A 508 7.92 15.61 -12.98
CA PRO A 508 7.63 14.27 -12.46
C PRO A 508 8.53 13.19 -13.08
N ALA A 509 8.82 12.14 -12.31
CA ALA A 509 9.59 11.00 -12.82
C ALA A 509 8.77 10.06 -13.72
N ASP A 510 7.44 10.03 -13.54
CA ASP A 510 6.50 9.25 -14.35
C ASP A 510 5.19 10.04 -14.53
N ALA A 511 4.73 10.18 -15.78
CA ALA A 511 3.51 10.88 -16.13
C ALA A 511 2.55 9.99 -16.93
N LEU A 512 1.24 10.22 -16.77
CA LEU A 512 0.20 9.68 -17.63
C LEU A 512 -0.56 10.84 -18.23
N LEU A 513 -0.51 10.96 -19.55
CA LEU A 513 -0.96 12.12 -20.30
C LEU A 513 -1.97 11.72 -21.39
N ARG A 514 -2.77 12.67 -21.83
CA ARG A 514 -3.57 12.59 -23.04
C ARG A 514 -2.80 13.16 -24.23
N PRO A 515 -3.16 12.82 -25.48
CA PRO A 515 -2.61 13.45 -26.67
C PRO A 515 -2.71 14.99 -26.60
N GLY A 516 -1.67 15.66 -27.03
CA GLY A 516 -1.58 17.13 -27.01
C GLY A 516 -1.44 17.77 -25.63
N GLN A 517 -1.49 17.02 -24.55
CA GLN A 517 -1.35 17.55 -23.18
C GLN A 517 0.08 18.03 -22.94
N VAL A 518 0.17 19.16 -22.22
CA VAL A 518 1.46 19.76 -21.82
C VAL A 518 1.83 19.32 -20.42
N LYS A 519 3.12 19.02 -20.20
CA LYS A 519 3.70 18.75 -18.89
C LYS A 519 5.00 19.52 -18.69
N GLN A 520 5.07 20.29 -17.60
CA GLN A 520 6.30 20.98 -17.22
C GLN A 520 7.17 20.00 -16.41
N TYR A 521 8.41 19.80 -16.87
CA TYR A 521 9.45 19.09 -16.14
C TYR A 521 10.34 20.09 -15.41
N LYS A 522 10.64 19.77 -14.14
CA LYS A 522 11.57 20.51 -13.27
C LYS A 522 12.82 19.70 -13.11
N VAL A 523 13.98 20.35 -13.10
CA VAL A 523 15.28 19.69 -12.92
C VAL A 523 15.83 20.05 -11.55
N ARG A 524 16.05 19.04 -10.72
CA ARG A 524 16.59 19.18 -9.36
C ARG A 524 17.96 18.52 -9.27
N LEU A 525 18.89 19.17 -8.60
CA LEU A 525 20.24 18.69 -8.41
C LEU A 525 20.47 18.27 -6.95
N PHE A 526 21.19 17.16 -6.79
CA PHE A 526 21.54 16.63 -5.48
C PHE A 526 23.03 16.28 -5.42
N ASN A 527 23.61 16.34 -4.22
CA ASN A 527 24.96 15.88 -3.95
C ASN A 527 25.02 14.36 -3.75
N GLN A 528 26.20 13.82 -3.49
CA GLN A 528 26.42 12.38 -3.27
C GLN A 528 25.66 11.83 -2.06
N ALA A 529 25.35 12.64 -1.05
CA ALA A 529 24.57 12.26 0.12
C ALA A 529 23.05 12.33 -0.11
N GLY A 530 22.60 12.71 -1.31
CA GLY A 530 21.18 12.87 -1.65
C GLY A 530 20.55 14.12 -1.04
N GLN A 531 21.35 15.12 -0.70
CA GLN A 531 20.87 16.41 -0.24
C GLN A 531 20.58 17.29 -1.44
N PHE A 532 19.46 18.00 -1.36
CA PHE A 532 19.06 18.95 -2.40
C PHE A 532 20.01 20.14 -2.45
N LEU A 533 20.52 20.44 -3.65
CA LEU A 533 21.39 21.58 -3.89
C LEU A 533 20.62 22.77 -4.45
N LYS A 534 19.96 22.56 -5.59
CA LYS A 534 19.15 23.58 -6.26
C LYS A 534 18.23 23.00 -7.33
N GLN A 535 17.24 23.75 -7.74
CA GLN A 535 16.47 23.54 -8.96
C GLN A 535 17.07 24.41 -10.07
N LEU A 536 17.08 23.88 -11.30
CA LEU A 536 17.53 24.62 -12.46
C LEU A 536 16.32 25.09 -13.27
N ASP A 537 16.36 26.37 -13.65
CA ASP A 537 15.40 26.99 -14.57
C ASP A 537 16.01 27.24 -15.98
N SER A 538 17.32 27.01 -16.14
CA SER A 538 18.07 27.16 -17.39
C SER A 538 19.36 26.33 -17.37
N GLY A 539 20.06 26.27 -18.51
CA GLY A 539 21.34 25.54 -18.63
C GLY A 539 21.17 24.00 -18.61
N VAL A 540 20.03 23.51 -19.07
CA VAL A 540 19.70 22.08 -19.18
C VAL A 540 19.53 21.73 -20.65
N GLU A 541 20.17 20.66 -21.08
CA GLU A 541 19.94 20.06 -22.41
C GLU A 541 18.84 18.99 -22.29
N PHE A 542 17.70 19.24 -22.91
CA PHE A 542 16.60 18.30 -22.95
C PHE A 542 16.58 17.49 -24.22
N ALA A 543 16.21 16.21 -24.12
CA ALA A 543 15.96 15.33 -25.25
C ALA A 543 14.73 14.45 -24.98
N VAL A 544 14.08 14.06 -26.08
CA VAL A 544 12.91 13.14 -26.07
C VAL A 544 13.25 11.92 -26.92
N GLN A 545 13.00 10.74 -26.33
CA GLN A 545 12.98 9.48 -27.06
C GLN A 545 11.54 8.93 -27.04
N GLY A 546 10.94 8.79 -28.21
CA GLY A 546 9.53 8.43 -28.38
C GLY A 546 8.72 9.57 -29.00
N SER A 547 7.48 9.74 -28.58
CA SER A 547 6.56 10.72 -29.16
C SER A 547 6.58 12.07 -28.41
N GLY A 548 6.14 13.14 -29.09
CA GLY A 548 6.04 14.49 -28.52
C GLY A 548 7.34 15.30 -28.65
N THR A 549 7.34 16.50 -28.08
CA THR A 549 8.46 17.45 -28.13
C THR A 549 8.70 18.08 -26.77
N ILE A 550 9.93 18.54 -26.51
CA ILE A 550 10.28 19.31 -25.31
C ILE A 550 11.08 20.54 -25.70
N ASP A 551 10.81 21.66 -25.07
CA ASP A 551 11.57 22.88 -25.27
C ASP A 551 12.70 23.07 -24.24
N GLY A 552 13.54 24.10 -24.41
CA GLY A 552 14.66 24.37 -23.51
C GLY A 552 14.25 24.80 -22.10
N SER A 553 12.99 25.08 -21.83
CA SER A 553 12.45 25.36 -20.50
C SER A 553 11.96 24.08 -19.78
N GLY A 554 12.03 22.92 -20.44
CA GLY A 554 11.51 21.67 -19.91
C GLY A 554 9.99 21.48 -20.06
N LYS A 555 9.36 22.27 -20.94
CA LYS A 555 7.95 22.13 -21.26
C LYS A 555 7.79 21.06 -22.34
N TYR A 556 7.32 19.89 -21.94
CA TYR A 556 7.00 18.78 -22.83
C TYR A 556 5.57 18.88 -23.32
N GLN A 557 5.38 18.68 -24.61
CA GLN A 557 4.09 18.53 -25.25
C GLN A 557 3.95 17.13 -25.83
N ALA A 558 2.95 16.38 -25.35
CA ALA A 558 2.62 15.08 -25.89
C ALA A 558 2.19 15.20 -27.35
N ALA A 559 2.51 14.20 -28.17
CA ALA A 559 2.04 14.12 -29.55
C ALA A 559 0.50 14.19 -29.60
N ALA A 560 -0.02 14.86 -30.63
CA ALA A 560 -1.46 15.10 -30.78
C ALA A 560 -2.22 13.89 -31.35
N GLU A 561 -1.51 12.94 -31.95
CA GLU A 561 -2.11 11.72 -32.51
C GLU A 561 -2.79 10.90 -31.43
N ALA A 562 -4.03 10.47 -31.71
CA ALA A 562 -4.85 9.69 -30.78
C ALA A 562 -4.42 8.20 -30.72
N VAL A 563 -3.14 7.96 -30.44
CA VAL A 563 -2.55 6.62 -30.32
C VAL A 563 -1.86 6.41 -28.97
N HIS A 564 -1.87 5.18 -28.50
CA HIS A 564 -1.11 4.78 -27.32
C HIS A 564 0.38 4.88 -27.59
N SER A 565 1.09 5.76 -26.90
CA SER A 565 2.52 5.96 -27.08
C SER A 565 3.25 6.21 -25.75
N ALA A 566 4.55 6.01 -25.77
CA ALA A 566 5.40 6.21 -24.60
C ALA A 566 6.60 7.08 -24.95
N THR A 567 7.07 7.81 -23.96
CA THR A 567 8.18 8.75 -24.11
C THR A 567 9.12 8.63 -22.91
N VAL A 568 10.42 8.75 -23.18
CA VAL A 568 11.46 9.02 -22.19
C VAL A 568 11.98 10.44 -22.41
N VAL A 569 11.84 11.27 -21.39
CA VAL A 569 12.44 12.61 -21.34
C VAL A 569 13.77 12.50 -20.61
N THR A 570 14.81 13.07 -21.20
CA THR A 570 16.16 13.13 -20.65
C THR A 570 16.56 14.58 -20.42
N ALA A 571 17.14 14.88 -19.27
CA ALA A 571 17.79 16.16 -18.97
C ALA A 571 19.26 15.93 -18.70
N ARG A 572 20.13 16.62 -19.40
CA ARG A 572 21.59 16.59 -19.23
C ARG A 572 22.08 17.90 -18.60
N VAL A 573 22.91 17.76 -17.58
CA VAL A 573 23.58 18.86 -16.89
C VAL A 573 25.07 18.47 -16.72
N GLY A 574 25.94 19.05 -17.53
CA GLY A 574 27.32 18.59 -17.68
C GLY A 574 27.37 17.11 -18.13
N GLU A 575 28.08 16.28 -17.39
CA GLU A 575 28.19 14.84 -17.68
C GLU A 575 27.03 14.00 -17.07
N LEU A 576 26.20 14.62 -16.22
CA LEU A 576 25.13 13.91 -15.52
C LEU A 576 23.84 13.95 -16.30
N THR A 577 23.07 12.86 -16.18
CA THR A 577 21.79 12.70 -16.88
C THR A 577 20.70 12.24 -15.92
N GLY A 578 19.57 12.95 -15.95
CA GLY A 578 18.33 12.52 -15.31
C GLY A 578 17.32 12.06 -16.35
N LYS A 579 16.42 11.12 -15.99
CA LYS A 579 15.39 10.59 -16.88
C LYS A 579 14.02 10.61 -16.21
N ALA A 580 13.01 10.88 -17.03
CA ALA A 580 11.59 10.74 -16.66
C ALA A 580 10.87 10.00 -17.79
N ARG A 581 9.69 9.43 -17.47
CA ARG A 581 8.91 8.66 -18.43
C ARG A 581 7.49 9.23 -18.52
N ALA A 582 6.88 9.11 -19.68
CA ALA A 582 5.47 9.40 -19.86
C ALA A 582 4.77 8.34 -20.71
N ARG A 583 3.54 8.00 -20.33
CA ARG A 583 2.60 7.28 -21.19
C ARG A 583 1.58 8.27 -21.72
N ILE A 584 1.32 8.21 -23.01
CA ILE A 584 0.28 8.97 -23.68
C ILE A 584 -0.83 7.99 -24.03
N VAL A 585 -1.99 8.20 -23.45
CA VAL A 585 -3.16 7.35 -23.62
C VAL A 585 -4.32 8.23 -24.11
N PRO A 586 -4.84 8.01 -25.31
CA PRO A 586 -5.92 8.79 -25.87
C PRO A 586 -7.26 8.53 -25.15
N ASP A 587 -8.27 9.33 -25.46
CA ASP A 587 -9.65 9.04 -25.10
C ASP A 587 -10.18 7.88 -25.96
N LEU A 588 -11.30 7.28 -25.57
CA LEU A 588 -11.95 6.19 -26.29
C LEU A 588 -12.47 6.67 -27.67
N PRO A 589 -12.63 5.80 -28.66
CA PRO A 589 -12.48 4.34 -28.59
C PRO A 589 -11.07 3.83 -28.91
N TRP A 590 -10.75 2.60 -28.47
CA TRP A 590 -9.50 1.91 -28.83
C TRP A 590 -9.76 0.58 -29.51
N LYS A 591 -8.82 0.21 -30.39
CA LYS A 591 -8.75 -1.11 -30.99
C LYS A 591 -7.31 -1.61 -31.00
N PHE A 592 -7.08 -2.80 -30.50
CA PHE A 592 -5.78 -3.46 -30.49
C PHE A 592 -5.88 -4.78 -31.26
N THR A 593 -5.16 -4.85 -32.37
CA THR A 593 -4.75 -6.08 -33.04
C THR A 593 -3.26 -6.22 -32.84
N PHE A 594 -2.73 -7.39 -32.87
CA PHE A 594 -1.31 -7.62 -32.58
C PHE A 594 -0.50 -7.92 -33.83
N ASP A 595 -1.09 -7.83 -35.03
CA ASP A 595 -0.51 -8.25 -36.31
C ASP A 595 0.82 -7.56 -36.64
N GLU A 596 0.94 -6.29 -36.31
CA GLU A 596 2.14 -5.49 -36.54
C GLU A 596 3.07 -5.38 -35.32
N LEU A 597 2.76 -6.08 -34.23
CA LEU A 597 3.50 -5.98 -32.98
C LEU A 597 4.39 -7.22 -32.75
N ASN A 598 5.60 -6.96 -32.22
CA ASN A 598 6.48 -8.01 -31.72
C ASN A 598 6.36 -8.24 -30.20
N ASP A 599 5.84 -7.26 -29.48
CA ASP A 599 5.66 -7.25 -28.03
C ASP A 599 4.29 -6.63 -27.65
N PRO A 600 3.75 -6.93 -26.48
CA PRO A 600 2.59 -6.22 -25.97
C PRO A 600 2.84 -4.70 -25.94
N PRO A 601 1.81 -3.86 -26.15
CA PRO A 601 1.97 -2.41 -26.19
C PRO A 601 2.75 -1.86 -25.00
N VAL A 602 3.71 -0.97 -25.26
CA VAL A 602 4.63 -0.43 -24.25
C VAL A 602 3.92 0.29 -23.10
N THR A 603 2.75 0.88 -23.39
CA THR A 603 1.94 1.62 -22.42
C THR A 603 1.16 0.73 -21.44
N TRP A 604 1.05 -0.57 -21.71
CA TRP A 604 0.27 -1.48 -20.89
C TRP A 604 0.99 -1.85 -19.60
N VAL A 605 0.35 -1.58 -18.48
CA VAL A 605 0.87 -1.89 -17.16
C VAL A 605 0.73 -3.38 -16.88
N GLY A 606 1.82 -4.04 -16.48
CA GLY A 606 1.81 -5.44 -16.11
C GLY A 606 1.80 -6.41 -17.30
N ALA A 607 1.84 -5.96 -18.56
CA ALA A 607 1.76 -6.80 -19.73
C ALA A 607 3.08 -7.49 -20.10
N ARG A 608 4.12 -6.74 -20.47
CA ARG A 608 5.36 -7.25 -21.12
C ARG A 608 6.13 -8.33 -20.38
N TYR A 609 5.95 -8.51 -19.10
CA TYR A 609 6.60 -9.59 -18.34
C TYR A 609 5.83 -10.91 -18.38
N ARG A 610 4.51 -10.85 -18.56
CA ARG A 610 3.61 -12.00 -18.45
C ARG A 610 2.97 -12.40 -19.77
N HIS A 611 3.12 -11.57 -20.79
CA HIS A 611 2.57 -11.77 -22.11
C HIS A 611 3.64 -11.55 -23.16
N VAL A 612 3.50 -12.27 -24.25
CA VAL A 612 4.30 -12.13 -25.48
C VAL A 612 3.35 -12.03 -26.66
N VAL A 613 3.85 -11.57 -27.81
CA VAL A 613 3.13 -11.66 -29.08
C VAL A 613 3.66 -12.86 -29.84
N ARG A 614 2.77 -13.69 -30.37
CA ARG A 614 3.09 -14.87 -31.19
C ARG A 614 2.05 -15.05 -32.31
N GLU A 615 2.50 -15.61 -33.41
CA GLU A 615 1.62 -16.07 -34.48
C GLU A 615 0.76 -17.24 -34.00
N LYS A 616 -0.54 -17.18 -34.28
CA LYS A 616 -1.52 -18.23 -34.04
C LYS A 616 -2.65 -18.16 -35.07
N ASP A 617 -2.90 -19.28 -35.75
CA ASP A 617 -3.97 -19.41 -36.73
C ASP A 617 -3.89 -18.38 -37.88
N GLY A 618 -2.64 -17.94 -38.24
CA GLY A 618 -2.38 -16.99 -39.34
C GLY A 618 -2.45 -15.51 -38.94
N SER A 619 -2.55 -15.17 -37.64
CA SER A 619 -2.55 -13.81 -37.10
C SER A 619 -1.65 -13.72 -35.88
N ASN A 620 -1.03 -12.57 -35.61
CA ASN A 620 -0.34 -12.34 -34.35
C ASN A 620 -1.36 -12.07 -33.23
N VAL A 621 -1.17 -12.75 -32.10
CA VAL A 621 -2.04 -12.61 -30.93
C VAL A 621 -1.21 -12.38 -29.67
N MET A 622 -1.79 -11.75 -28.67
CA MET A 622 -1.15 -11.66 -27.36
C MET A 622 -1.39 -12.95 -26.56
N VAL A 623 -0.29 -13.52 -26.05
CA VAL A 623 -0.29 -14.79 -25.33
C VAL A 623 0.15 -14.56 -23.89
N LYS A 624 -0.70 -14.89 -22.92
CA LYS A 624 -0.29 -15.01 -21.53
C LYS A 624 0.49 -16.31 -21.36
N ILE A 625 1.78 -16.19 -21.01
CA ILE A 625 2.67 -17.33 -20.86
C ILE A 625 2.58 -17.97 -19.48
N THR A 626 2.91 -19.27 -19.39
CA THR A 626 2.73 -20.11 -18.20
C THR A 626 3.90 -20.13 -17.23
N THR A 627 5.08 -19.73 -17.69
CA THR A 627 6.36 -20.14 -17.11
C THR A 627 6.84 -19.33 -15.92
N ILE A 628 6.02 -18.44 -15.37
CA ILE A 628 6.45 -17.53 -14.31
C ILE A 628 6.05 -18.07 -12.95
N PRO A 629 7.00 -18.52 -12.12
CA PRO A 629 6.73 -18.87 -10.73
C PRO A 629 6.00 -17.73 -10.02
N LYS A 630 4.93 -18.03 -9.28
CA LYS A 630 4.07 -17.07 -8.60
C LYS A 630 3.29 -16.11 -9.55
N GLY A 631 3.23 -16.39 -10.85
CA GLY A 631 2.58 -15.57 -11.87
C GLY A 631 1.36 -16.21 -12.52
N THR A 632 0.73 -17.23 -11.91
CA THR A 632 -0.47 -17.88 -12.44
C THR A 632 -1.60 -16.89 -12.67
N ARG A 633 -1.81 -15.96 -11.73
CA ARG A 633 -2.73 -14.83 -11.90
C ARG A 633 -2.01 -13.64 -12.49
N SER A 634 -2.60 -13.03 -13.50
CA SER A 634 -2.11 -11.79 -14.10
C SER A 634 -3.24 -10.79 -14.26
N ARG A 635 -2.91 -9.53 -14.10
CA ARG A 635 -3.75 -8.41 -14.52
C ARG A 635 -2.87 -7.46 -15.31
N CYS A 636 -3.41 -6.87 -16.35
CA CYS A 636 -2.79 -5.75 -17.04
C CYS A 636 -3.82 -4.66 -17.29
N TRP A 637 -3.36 -3.42 -17.32
CA TRP A 637 -4.23 -2.25 -17.51
C TRP A 637 -3.67 -1.37 -18.62
N PHE A 638 -4.54 -0.74 -19.37
CA PHE A 638 -4.15 0.03 -20.55
C PHE A 638 -4.83 1.39 -20.70
N GLY A 639 -5.55 1.86 -19.66
CA GLY A 639 -6.25 3.14 -19.68
C GLY A 639 -5.97 4.02 -18.47
N HIS A 640 -6.65 5.17 -18.46
CA HIS A 640 -6.75 6.03 -17.29
C HIS A 640 -7.67 5.41 -16.24
N SER A 641 -7.34 5.53 -14.96
CA SER A 641 -8.15 5.03 -13.85
C SER A 641 -9.44 5.85 -13.62
N GLU A 642 -9.57 6.99 -14.27
CA GLU A 642 -10.77 7.84 -14.22
C GLU A 642 -11.85 7.50 -15.26
N LEU A 643 -11.55 6.57 -16.18
CA LEU A 643 -12.53 6.10 -17.17
C LEU A 643 -13.73 5.45 -16.52
N SER A 644 -14.91 5.71 -17.05
CA SER A 644 -16.19 5.18 -16.57
C SER A 644 -17.17 4.98 -17.74
N ASN A 645 -18.18 4.14 -17.55
CA ASN A 645 -19.28 3.93 -18.50
C ASN A 645 -18.78 3.54 -19.89
N TYR A 646 -18.09 2.42 -19.98
CA TYR A 646 -17.54 1.90 -21.23
C TYR A 646 -17.75 0.39 -21.37
N THR A 647 -17.60 -0.07 -22.61
CA THR A 647 -17.63 -1.48 -22.98
C THR A 647 -16.23 -1.93 -23.39
N ILE A 648 -15.76 -3.06 -22.87
CA ILE A 648 -14.55 -3.76 -23.31
C ILE A 648 -14.93 -5.07 -23.99
N GLU A 649 -14.31 -5.38 -25.11
CA GLU A 649 -14.50 -6.59 -25.89
C GLU A 649 -13.15 -7.22 -26.25
N ALA A 650 -13.11 -8.54 -26.38
CA ALA A 650 -11.92 -9.26 -26.84
C ALA A 650 -12.28 -10.64 -27.39
N ASP A 651 -11.50 -11.11 -28.36
CA ASP A 651 -11.44 -12.51 -28.74
C ASP A 651 -10.50 -13.24 -27.78
N VAL A 652 -10.94 -14.38 -27.23
CA VAL A 652 -10.21 -15.14 -26.23
C VAL A 652 -10.20 -16.62 -26.54
N GLN A 653 -9.09 -17.30 -26.24
CA GLN A 653 -8.96 -18.74 -26.33
C GLN A 653 -8.11 -19.25 -25.17
N GLY A 654 -8.53 -20.35 -24.53
CA GLY A 654 -7.74 -21.04 -23.51
C GLY A 654 -7.17 -22.35 -24.04
N ALA A 655 -5.88 -22.58 -23.85
CA ALA A 655 -5.30 -23.89 -24.02
C ALA A 655 -5.60 -24.79 -22.82
N VAL A 656 -5.54 -26.10 -23.01
CA VAL A 656 -5.62 -27.07 -21.92
C VAL A 656 -4.23 -27.58 -21.56
N SER A 657 -3.94 -27.71 -20.27
CA SER A 657 -2.73 -28.34 -19.77
C SER A 657 -3.03 -29.13 -18.51
N ASN A 658 -2.62 -30.39 -18.43
CA ASN A 658 -2.91 -31.29 -17.31
C ASN A 658 -4.42 -31.33 -16.98
N ASP A 659 -5.26 -31.45 -18.00
CA ASP A 659 -6.74 -31.46 -17.92
C ASP A 659 -7.34 -30.22 -17.27
N LYS A 660 -6.59 -29.09 -17.22
CA LYS A 660 -7.05 -27.82 -16.65
C LYS A 660 -7.13 -26.74 -17.72
N LEU A 661 -8.25 -26.05 -17.73
CA LEU A 661 -8.49 -24.84 -18.49
C LEU A 661 -8.15 -23.62 -17.64
N PRO A 662 -7.64 -22.53 -18.26
CA PRO A 662 -7.39 -21.27 -17.55
C PRO A 662 -8.70 -20.51 -17.27
N ASP A 663 -8.63 -19.54 -16.36
CA ASP A 663 -9.64 -18.50 -16.25
C ASP A 663 -9.22 -17.30 -17.08
N ILE A 664 -10.12 -16.74 -17.87
CA ILE A 664 -9.89 -15.61 -18.78
C ILE A 664 -10.89 -14.51 -18.48
N GLY A 665 -10.42 -13.28 -18.29
CA GLY A 665 -11.32 -12.20 -17.89
C GLY A 665 -11.06 -10.86 -18.53
N LEU A 666 -12.13 -10.08 -18.66
CA LEU A 666 -12.12 -8.66 -19.00
C LEU A 666 -12.30 -7.85 -17.73
N ILE A 667 -11.51 -6.79 -17.57
CA ILE A 667 -11.60 -5.85 -16.45
C ILE A 667 -12.22 -4.55 -16.96
N GLY A 668 -13.29 -4.12 -16.32
CA GLY A 668 -13.93 -2.84 -16.57
C GLY A 668 -14.31 -2.16 -15.26
N GLN A 669 -13.88 -0.89 -15.09
CA GLN A 669 -14.32 -0.03 -13.99
C GLN A 669 -14.19 -0.69 -12.59
N GLY A 670 -13.07 -1.42 -12.34
CA GLY A 670 -12.84 -2.12 -11.08
C GLY A 670 -13.61 -3.42 -10.89
N TYR A 671 -14.28 -3.93 -11.94
CA TYR A 671 -14.95 -5.23 -11.97
C TYR A 671 -14.26 -6.16 -12.94
N THR A 672 -14.36 -7.45 -12.69
CA THR A 672 -13.89 -8.49 -13.61
C THR A 672 -15.07 -9.35 -14.04
N MET A 673 -15.24 -9.54 -15.34
CA MET A 673 -16.05 -10.63 -15.92
C MET A 673 -15.08 -11.72 -16.34
N ASP A 674 -15.14 -12.91 -15.72
CA ASP A 674 -14.24 -14.01 -16.04
C ASP A 674 -14.97 -15.30 -16.44
N LEU A 675 -14.44 -15.87 -17.50
CA LEU A 675 -14.77 -17.18 -18.02
C LEU A 675 -13.87 -18.20 -17.29
N GLN A 676 -14.45 -18.94 -16.35
CA GLN A 676 -13.71 -19.87 -15.48
C GLN A 676 -13.60 -21.24 -16.15
N GLY A 677 -12.36 -21.70 -16.29
CA GLY A 677 -12.07 -22.95 -16.98
C GLY A 677 -12.32 -24.19 -16.13
N GLU A 678 -11.77 -24.25 -14.93
CA GLU A 678 -11.91 -25.43 -14.04
C GLU A 678 -13.35 -25.61 -13.56
N ASN A 679 -14.08 -24.53 -13.32
CA ASN A 679 -15.43 -24.55 -12.78
C ASN A 679 -16.55 -24.49 -13.84
N GLN A 680 -16.21 -24.27 -15.12
CA GLN A 680 -17.15 -24.10 -16.23
C GLN A 680 -18.27 -23.10 -15.89
N ARG A 681 -17.87 -21.86 -15.54
CA ARG A 681 -18.76 -20.79 -15.09
C ARG A 681 -18.39 -19.46 -15.73
N LEU A 682 -19.37 -18.59 -15.84
CA LEU A 682 -19.17 -17.17 -16.12
C LEU A 682 -19.51 -16.37 -14.88
N GLN A 683 -18.59 -15.48 -14.46
CA GLN A 683 -18.73 -14.72 -13.21
C GLN A 683 -18.42 -13.23 -13.43
N ILE A 684 -19.23 -12.37 -12.84
CA ILE A 684 -18.91 -10.94 -12.65
C ILE A 684 -18.66 -10.72 -11.18
N ARG A 685 -17.55 -10.05 -10.83
CA ARG A 685 -17.16 -9.78 -9.45
C ARG A 685 -16.29 -8.53 -9.30
N SER A 686 -16.28 -7.97 -8.10
CA SER A 686 -15.40 -6.88 -7.71
C SER A 686 -14.17 -7.41 -6.92
N TRP A 687 -14.39 -8.21 -5.89
CA TRP A 687 -13.32 -8.74 -5.02
C TRP A 687 -13.42 -10.26 -4.88
N VAL A 688 -12.37 -10.95 -5.29
CA VAL A 688 -12.35 -12.39 -5.49
C VAL A 688 -12.59 -13.24 -4.24
N PRO A 689 -11.81 -13.10 -3.14
CA PRO A 689 -11.87 -14.09 -2.07
C PRO A 689 -13.21 -14.15 -1.36
N GLN A 690 -13.84 -13.02 -1.17
CA GLN A 690 -15.10 -12.88 -0.44
C GLN A 690 -16.32 -12.71 -1.34
N LEU A 691 -16.09 -12.75 -2.65
CA LEU A 691 -17.15 -12.58 -3.65
C LEU A 691 -18.01 -11.34 -3.39
N ARG A 692 -17.37 -10.24 -2.93
CA ARG A 692 -18.06 -8.97 -2.82
C ARG A 692 -18.64 -8.59 -4.17
N MET A 693 -19.94 -8.35 -4.22
CA MET A 693 -20.66 -8.15 -5.46
C MET A 693 -20.25 -9.25 -6.48
N ALA A 694 -20.69 -10.46 -6.30
CA ALA A 694 -20.45 -11.54 -7.24
C ALA A 694 -21.77 -12.10 -7.79
N LYS A 695 -21.82 -12.23 -9.10
CA LYS A 695 -22.88 -12.96 -9.82
C LYS A 695 -22.22 -14.06 -10.63
N THR A 696 -22.68 -15.29 -10.46
CA THR A 696 -22.14 -16.48 -11.13
C THR A 696 -23.27 -17.23 -11.82
N ILE A 697 -23.00 -17.71 -13.01
CA ILE A 697 -23.86 -18.63 -13.75
C ILE A 697 -23.05 -19.81 -14.28
N ASP A 698 -23.65 -20.95 -14.47
CA ASP A 698 -23.03 -22.07 -15.18
C ASP A 698 -22.87 -21.70 -16.66
N PHE A 699 -21.70 -21.96 -17.21
CA PHE A 699 -21.36 -21.65 -18.60
C PHE A 699 -20.29 -22.61 -19.09
N SER A 700 -20.65 -23.52 -19.94
CA SER A 700 -19.72 -24.49 -20.53
C SER A 700 -19.00 -23.90 -21.74
N TRP A 701 -17.67 -24.09 -21.79
CA TRP A 701 -16.84 -23.68 -22.89
C TRP A 701 -15.68 -24.68 -23.13
N GLU A 702 -15.17 -24.70 -24.35
CA GLU A 702 -14.23 -25.70 -24.83
C GLU A 702 -12.81 -25.14 -24.95
N PRO A 703 -11.77 -25.95 -24.67
CA PRO A 703 -10.39 -25.58 -24.93
C PRO A 703 -10.11 -25.40 -26.41
N ASN A 704 -9.12 -24.58 -26.72
CA ASN A 704 -8.63 -24.33 -28.08
C ASN A 704 -9.71 -23.83 -29.08
N LYS A 705 -10.82 -23.31 -28.57
CA LYS A 705 -11.90 -22.68 -29.33
C LYS A 705 -11.90 -21.18 -29.03
N TRP A 706 -12.04 -20.38 -30.07
CA TRP A 706 -12.11 -18.94 -29.92
C TRP A 706 -13.51 -18.51 -29.50
N TYR A 707 -13.60 -17.68 -28.48
CA TYR A 707 -14.80 -17.02 -28.00
C TYR A 707 -14.66 -15.52 -28.12
N HIS A 708 -15.75 -14.81 -28.36
CA HIS A 708 -15.82 -13.37 -28.21
C HIS A 708 -16.46 -13.05 -26.86
N MET A 709 -15.79 -12.20 -26.08
CA MET A 709 -16.28 -11.69 -24.80
C MET A 709 -16.58 -10.21 -24.91
N LYS A 710 -17.72 -9.78 -24.37
CA LYS A 710 -18.15 -8.38 -24.29
C LYS A 710 -18.59 -8.05 -22.87
N PHE A 711 -17.99 -7.03 -22.28
CA PHE A 711 -18.29 -6.61 -20.91
C PHE A 711 -18.57 -5.11 -20.86
N ARG A 712 -19.85 -4.77 -20.60
CA ARG A 712 -20.33 -3.39 -20.44
C ARG A 712 -20.40 -3.04 -18.96
N THR A 713 -19.82 -1.92 -18.58
CA THR A 713 -19.86 -1.36 -17.22
C THR A 713 -20.46 0.03 -17.26
N ALA A 714 -21.44 0.31 -16.39
CA ALA A 714 -22.08 1.62 -16.29
C ALA A 714 -22.46 1.95 -14.85
N VAL A 715 -22.55 3.23 -14.52
CA VAL A 715 -23.19 3.70 -13.27
C VAL A 715 -24.52 4.33 -13.65
N GLU A 716 -25.60 3.64 -13.29
CA GLU A 716 -26.98 4.03 -13.57
C GLU A 716 -27.71 4.18 -12.22
N ASP A 717 -28.39 5.31 -11.98
CA ASP A 717 -29.11 5.59 -10.74
C ASP A 717 -28.30 5.36 -9.44
N GLY A 718 -27.01 5.69 -9.50
CA GLY A 718 -26.10 5.57 -8.36
C GLY A 718 -25.60 4.14 -8.07
N LYS A 719 -25.95 3.15 -8.88
CA LYS A 719 -25.52 1.75 -8.80
C LYS A 719 -24.67 1.39 -10.02
N ALA A 720 -23.71 0.48 -9.86
CA ALA A 720 -23.10 -0.12 -11.03
C ALA A 720 -24.06 -1.13 -11.68
N VAL A 721 -24.21 -1.04 -13.00
CA VAL A 721 -24.92 -1.98 -13.85
C VAL A 721 -23.91 -2.65 -14.77
N LEU A 722 -23.76 -3.94 -14.63
CA LEU A 722 -22.72 -4.76 -15.26
C LEU A 722 -23.38 -5.82 -16.14
N ARG A 723 -23.00 -5.85 -17.42
CA ARG A 723 -23.60 -6.76 -18.40
C ARG A 723 -22.52 -7.44 -19.21
N GLY A 724 -22.63 -8.76 -19.37
CA GLY A 724 -21.67 -9.57 -20.09
C GLY A 724 -22.30 -10.49 -21.13
N LYS A 725 -21.59 -10.66 -22.26
CA LYS A 725 -21.88 -11.65 -23.27
C LYS A 725 -20.65 -12.49 -23.57
N VAL A 726 -20.88 -13.77 -23.89
CA VAL A 726 -19.86 -14.69 -24.39
C VAL A 726 -20.49 -15.55 -25.48
N TRP A 727 -19.81 -15.62 -26.63
CA TRP A 727 -20.25 -16.46 -27.74
C TRP A 727 -19.07 -16.95 -28.58
N VAL A 728 -19.28 -17.97 -29.41
CA VAL A 728 -18.21 -18.49 -30.27
C VAL A 728 -17.83 -17.44 -31.33
N ARG A 729 -16.54 -17.18 -31.51
CA ARG A 729 -16.04 -16.24 -32.52
C ARG A 729 -16.51 -16.60 -33.90
N GLY A 730 -17.04 -15.63 -34.63
CA GLY A 730 -17.62 -15.82 -35.97
C GLY A 730 -19.09 -16.13 -35.97
N GLU A 731 -19.71 -16.49 -34.86
CA GLU A 731 -21.14 -16.58 -34.72
C GLU A 731 -21.80 -15.20 -34.51
N LYS A 732 -23.11 -15.12 -34.71
CA LYS A 732 -23.86 -13.89 -34.49
C LYS A 732 -23.91 -13.56 -33.00
N GLU A 733 -23.63 -12.28 -32.65
CA GLU A 733 -23.79 -11.79 -31.27
C GLU A 733 -25.21 -12.12 -30.72
N PRO A 734 -25.31 -12.75 -29.54
CA PRO A 734 -26.59 -13.01 -28.89
C PRO A 734 -27.33 -11.69 -28.60
N SER A 735 -28.67 -11.70 -28.82
CA SER A 735 -29.50 -10.53 -28.53
C SER A 735 -29.58 -10.23 -27.03
N ALA A 736 -29.71 -11.29 -26.23
CA ALA A 736 -29.78 -11.18 -24.78
C ALA A 736 -28.36 -11.10 -24.13
N TRP A 737 -28.26 -10.47 -22.98
CA TRP A 737 -27.06 -10.54 -22.13
C TRP A 737 -26.95 -11.94 -21.52
N THR A 738 -25.76 -12.52 -21.55
CA THR A 738 -25.46 -13.83 -20.95
C THR A 738 -25.48 -13.75 -19.42
N ILE A 739 -24.99 -12.66 -18.89
CA ILE A 739 -24.93 -12.41 -17.43
C ILE A 739 -25.15 -10.93 -17.14
N GLU A 740 -25.93 -10.63 -16.11
CA GLU A 740 -26.15 -9.27 -15.62
C GLU A 740 -25.99 -9.22 -14.09
N ALA A 741 -25.40 -8.14 -13.59
CA ALA A 741 -25.22 -7.92 -12.16
C ALA A 741 -25.33 -6.43 -11.81
N THR A 742 -25.65 -6.13 -10.55
CA THR A 742 -25.69 -4.76 -10.02
C THR A 742 -24.91 -4.66 -8.73
N ASP A 743 -24.22 -3.52 -8.50
CA ASP A 743 -23.53 -3.21 -7.25
C ASP A 743 -24.10 -1.91 -6.65
N ALA A 744 -24.67 -2.02 -5.46
CA ALA A 744 -25.25 -0.88 -4.73
C ALA A 744 -24.20 0.10 -4.19
N VAL A 745 -22.93 -0.34 -4.10
CA VAL A 745 -21.79 0.50 -3.71
C VAL A 745 -20.78 0.48 -4.87
N PRO A 746 -21.03 1.27 -5.94
CA PRO A 746 -20.32 1.12 -7.19
C PRO A 746 -18.85 1.53 -7.11
N ASN A 747 -17.98 0.81 -7.82
CA ASN A 747 -16.74 1.37 -8.32
C ASN A 747 -17.13 2.36 -9.43
N ARG A 748 -16.81 3.64 -9.24
CA ARG A 748 -17.32 4.71 -10.13
C ARG A 748 -16.47 4.92 -11.37
N SER A 749 -15.21 4.51 -11.32
CA SER A 749 -14.26 4.58 -12.42
C SER A 749 -13.22 3.48 -12.29
N GLY A 750 -12.42 3.28 -13.32
CA GLY A 750 -11.31 2.34 -13.35
C GLY A 750 -10.80 2.12 -14.76
N SER A 751 -9.53 1.77 -14.89
CA SER A 751 -8.89 1.45 -16.16
C SER A 751 -9.45 0.15 -16.73
N PRO A 752 -9.70 0.07 -18.04
CA PRO A 752 -9.91 -1.21 -18.71
C PRO A 752 -8.65 -2.06 -18.65
N GLY A 753 -8.86 -3.37 -18.63
CA GLY A 753 -7.76 -4.31 -18.50
C GLY A 753 -8.15 -5.76 -18.78
N LEU A 754 -7.18 -6.64 -18.60
CA LEU A 754 -7.34 -8.08 -18.79
C LEU A 754 -6.95 -8.83 -17.53
N PHE A 755 -7.63 -9.94 -17.29
CA PHE A 755 -7.34 -10.88 -16.22
C PHE A 755 -7.04 -12.26 -16.82
N GLY A 756 -6.06 -12.93 -16.25
CA GLY A 756 -5.78 -14.33 -16.58
C GLY A 756 -5.31 -15.09 -15.36
N ASN A 757 -5.85 -16.29 -15.17
CA ASN A 757 -5.40 -17.21 -14.15
C ASN A 757 -5.16 -18.57 -14.79
N ALA A 758 -3.89 -18.90 -14.96
CA ALA A 758 -3.50 -20.15 -15.63
C ALA A 758 -2.30 -20.75 -14.91
N LYS A 759 -2.43 -21.98 -14.49
CA LYS A 759 -1.32 -22.82 -14.07
C LYS A 759 -1.02 -23.77 -15.22
N ASP A 760 0.15 -23.59 -15.86
CA ASP A 760 0.64 -24.43 -16.92
C ASP A 760 -0.15 -24.38 -18.27
N ALA A 761 -1.19 -23.59 -18.39
CA ALA A 761 -1.95 -23.37 -19.64
C ALA A 761 -1.75 -21.95 -20.19
N GLU A 762 -1.74 -21.78 -21.50
CA GLU A 762 -1.66 -20.48 -22.16
C GLU A 762 -3.06 -19.89 -22.41
N ILE A 763 -3.14 -18.56 -22.43
CA ILE A 763 -4.31 -17.80 -22.81
C ILE A 763 -3.94 -16.96 -24.02
N TYR A 764 -4.75 -17.04 -25.07
CA TYR A 764 -4.59 -16.27 -26.30
C TYR A 764 -5.67 -15.18 -26.33
N LEU A 765 -5.28 -13.99 -26.72
CA LEU A 765 -6.08 -12.76 -26.68
C LEU A 765 -5.87 -12.00 -27.99
N ASP A 766 -6.96 -11.56 -28.62
CA ASP A 766 -6.91 -10.83 -29.87
C ASP A 766 -8.09 -9.85 -29.99
N ASN A 767 -8.05 -8.95 -30.98
CA ASN A 767 -9.13 -8.01 -31.31
C ASN A 767 -9.73 -7.30 -30.11
N ILE A 768 -8.88 -6.78 -29.22
CA ILE A 768 -9.33 -6.08 -28.01
C ILE A 768 -9.85 -4.70 -28.41
N GLN A 769 -11.06 -4.38 -27.97
CA GLN A 769 -11.70 -3.10 -28.22
C GLN A 769 -12.22 -2.49 -26.92
N VAL A 770 -12.16 -1.18 -26.81
CA VAL A 770 -12.78 -0.41 -25.73
C VAL A 770 -13.51 0.77 -26.34
N SER A 771 -14.79 0.91 -26.03
CA SER A 771 -15.63 1.98 -26.55
C SER A 771 -16.47 2.61 -25.44
N GLU A 772 -16.88 3.86 -25.63
CA GLU A 772 -17.97 4.44 -24.83
C GLU A 772 -19.26 3.63 -24.95
N ASN A 773 -20.12 3.68 -23.94
CA ASN A 773 -21.40 2.94 -23.92
C ASN A 773 -22.46 3.55 -24.82
#